data_14b835e478cfb16c05b1c4a5be6f20d9
#
_entry.id   14b835e478cfb16c05b1c4a5be6f20d9
#
_cell.length_a   1.000
_cell.length_b   1.000
_cell.length_c   1.000
_cell.angle_alpha   90.00
_cell.angle_beta   90.00
_cell.angle_gamma   90.00
#
_symmetry.space_group_name_H-M   'P 1'
#
loop_
_entity.id
_entity.type
_entity.pdbx_description
1 polymer ?
#
loop_
_entity_poly.entity_id
_entity_poly.type
_entity_poly.pdbx_seq_one_letter_code
_entity_poly.pdbx_strand_id
1 'polypeptide(L)'
;MFLASADGEKVVYSSYQPFPQSKNGVGTQPYLSSRTGAGWETIAMGSTTLSPNPSTFDRVNAYDSTDDFSTFLMDTSAVLSPLDQDAQEIFPGFTLFYQDTYKQSVGAPPELVSRASDDVPATGPFTASYAGRSDDASKVLFQTGEPLTPEADPIPPFARYLYVREANGTTLVNVDEGGAMIGECGATLGDNWLAGKGATNAVSSDGQRIFFRVPDEEPRVAAGGGPLPPGCEVPPQVYMRDGDAVMNVSASQMETPDPIVAGAVFEAATGDGSRVFFTSGDRLTDDATPGGGLYAYDVDSEVLSFLSTGATGPGGAEVDGVVRSTDDGSHVYFIAKGQLDGSKGVAGGENLYLWTPGSVRFVTTLAAADVQEVGGEGLTGVAELREARITSDGSTLLILSRADLTDYEAEGTVQAYLWDEDGEMVCVSCDPSGDPPTGKATLRSKRGSAFGAEYQHDSRNLLDDGRVFFETTAALVKRDVNGTLDVYTYVPGGAAQLLTDGKAKYGSSFFDASADGRDVLVATQASLVPQDIDNGENDIYDVRLGGGFHPPAQSSCAGEACQGDPSSQPAAAEVGSATVNVPGSKDGGRRLLSSVSGRVDGYSVTVRARVAEAGVLSASGPGLSRARKSVKKGGAYKLKLSLERAAKKRLLAKGQLEIRIKVRFAPAEGSAVTRTTIARFRCGKKCTNADGRVQG
;
A
#
# COMPACT_ATOMS: atom_id res chain seq x y z
N MET A 1 -4.02 9.83 9.46
CA MET A 1 -2.86 9.28 8.73
C MET A 1 -1.83 8.84 9.75
N PHE A 2 -1.14 7.71 9.50
CA PHE A 2 -0.15 7.16 10.41
C PHE A 2 0.86 6.39 9.58
N LEU A 3 1.99 7.02 9.25
CA LEU A 3 3.00 6.48 8.36
C LEU A 3 4.40 6.85 8.79
N ALA A 4 5.38 6.02 8.41
CA ALA A 4 6.79 6.35 8.45
C ALA A 4 7.35 6.59 7.05
N SER A 5 8.37 7.42 6.94
CA SER A 5 9.18 7.49 5.72
C SER A 5 9.94 6.17 5.49
N ALA A 6 10.32 5.91 4.24
CA ALA A 6 11.03 4.67 3.88
C ALA A 6 12.36 4.49 4.63
N ASP A 7 13.01 5.58 5.03
CA ASP A 7 14.25 5.57 5.81
C ASP A 7 14.02 5.53 7.34
N GLY A 8 12.76 5.64 7.80
CA GLY A 8 12.40 5.68 9.22
C GLY A 8 12.74 6.99 9.93
N GLU A 9 13.14 8.04 9.19
CA GLU A 9 13.57 9.31 9.77
C GLU A 9 12.42 10.31 9.97
N LYS A 10 11.23 10.05 9.40
CA LYS A 10 10.03 10.87 9.55
C LYS A 10 8.81 10.03 9.89
N VAL A 11 7.92 10.58 10.70
CA VAL A 11 6.65 9.95 11.11
C VAL A 11 5.52 10.96 11.05
N VAL A 12 4.42 10.57 10.41
CA VAL A 12 3.19 11.35 10.38
C VAL A 12 2.12 10.67 11.21
N TYR A 13 1.45 11.43 12.06
CA TYR A 13 0.38 10.93 12.91
C TYR A 13 -0.65 12.01 13.22
N SER A 14 -1.82 11.62 13.70
CA SER A 14 -2.85 12.53 14.16
C SER A 14 -3.02 12.41 15.68
N SER A 15 -3.22 13.53 16.36
CA SER A 15 -3.46 13.58 17.80
C SER A 15 -4.64 14.48 18.13
N TYR A 16 -5.41 14.10 19.15
CA TYR A 16 -6.43 14.96 19.78
C TYR A 16 -5.82 15.95 20.77
N GLN A 17 -4.63 15.68 21.26
CA GLN A 17 -3.93 16.56 22.18
C GLN A 17 -3.07 17.55 21.39
N PRO A 18 -3.18 18.85 21.68
CA PRO A 18 -2.34 19.85 21.04
C PRO A 18 -0.90 19.73 21.57
N PHE A 19 0.06 19.54 20.68
CA PHE A 19 1.47 19.74 21.03
C PHE A 19 1.76 21.24 21.21
N PRO A 20 2.83 21.62 21.95
CA PRO A 20 3.10 23.02 22.33
C PRO A 20 3.18 24.02 21.16
N GLN A 21 3.37 23.55 19.93
CA GLN A 21 3.45 24.37 18.73
C GLN A 21 2.14 24.42 17.94
N SER A 22 1.13 23.66 18.32
CA SER A 22 -0.19 23.69 17.73
C SER A 22 -0.91 24.99 18.15
N LYS A 23 -1.41 25.75 17.18
CA LYS A 23 -2.18 26.97 17.42
C LYS A 23 -3.67 26.72 17.61
N ASN A 24 -4.16 25.55 17.17
CA ASN A 24 -5.56 25.17 17.30
C ASN A 24 -5.69 24.17 18.46
N GLY A 25 -6.27 24.60 19.56
CA GLY A 25 -6.41 23.79 20.76
C GLY A 25 -7.58 22.82 20.77
N VAL A 26 -8.24 22.52 19.63
CA VAL A 26 -9.48 21.74 19.60
C VAL A 26 -9.54 20.88 18.35
N GLY A 27 -9.75 19.57 18.51
CA GLY A 27 -9.96 18.63 17.43
C GLY A 27 -8.72 17.80 17.03
N THR A 28 -8.90 16.89 16.08
CA THR A 28 -7.81 16.06 15.57
C THR A 28 -6.95 16.88 14.61
N GLN A 29 -5.63 16.80 14.78
CA GLN A 29 -4.68 17.54 13.96
C GLN A 29 -3.53 16.60 13.55
N PRO A 30 -3.06 16.67 12.29
CA PRO A 30 -1.89 15.93 11.84
C PRO A 30 -0.59 16.60 12.29
N TYR A 31 0.40 15.78 12.60
CA TYR A 31 1.74 16.16 13.02
C TYR A 31 2.78 15.42 12.18
N LEU A 32 3.86 16.10 11.87
CA LEU A 32 5.05 15.52 11.28
C LEU A 32 6.16 15.57 12.33
N SER A 33 6.68 14.42 12.75
CA SER A 33 7.88 14.30 13.54
C SER A 33 9.05 13.87 12.66
N SER A 34 10.16 14.57 12.78
CA SER A 34 11.40 14.27 12.06
C SER A 34 12.52 13.97 13.04
N ARG A 35 13.31 12.95 12.76
CA ARG A 35 14.45 12.59 13.57
C ARG A 35 15.61 13.58 13.33
N THR A 36 16.21 14.03 14.42
CA THR A 36 17.37 14.93 14.42
C THR A 36 18.49 14.34 15.27
N GLY A 37 19.66 14.93 15.24
CA GLY A 37 20.77 14.52 16.11
C GLY A 37 20.49 14.70 17.62
N ALA A 38 19.45 15.46 17.98
CA ALA A 38 19.04 15.71 19.37
C ALA A 38 17.78 14.92 19.81
N GLY A 39 17.18 14.15 18.91
CA GLY A 39 15.92 13.43 19.10
C GLY A 39 14.91 13.72 18.01
N TRP A 40 13.62 13.69 18.36
CA TRP A 40 12.54 13.97 17.42
C TRP A 40 12.08 15.43 17.52
N GLU A 41 11.91 16.08 16.39
CA GLU A 41 11.33 17.42 16.27
C GLU A 41 9.94 17.29 15.62
N THR A 42 8.92 17.87 16.25
CA THR A 42 7.53 17.74 15.83
C THR A 42 6.97 19.09 15.37
N ILE A 43 6.32 19.12 14.23
CA ILE A 43 5.60 20.28 13.72
C ILE A 43 4.12 19.92 13.47
N ALA A 44 3.24 20.89 13.69
CA ALA A 44 1.82 20.75 13.40
C ALA A 44 1.53 21.11 11.96
N MET A 45 0.73 20.28 11.28
CA MET A 45 0.21 20.52 9.94
C MET A 45 -1.25 20.97 10.04
N GLY A 46 -1.73 21.78 9.08
CA GLY A 46 -3.10 22.29 9.09
C GLY A 46 -3.40 23.28 10.22
N SER A 47 -2.38 23.87 10.85
CA SER A 47 -2.56 24.83 11.92
C SER A 47 -2.85 26.24 11.39
N THR A 48 -3.92 26.86 11.88
CA THR A 48 -4.31 28.22 11.47
C THR A 48 -4.83 29.04 12.66
N THR A 49 -4.75 30.37 12.52
CA THR A 49 -5.41 31.34 13.40
C THR A 49 -6.72 31.89 12.80
N LEU A 50 -7.12 31.40 11.62
CA LEU A 50 -8.23 31.95 10.84
C LEU A 50 -9.59 31.40 11.28
N SER A 51 -9.65 30.21 11.90
CA SER A 51 -10.92 29.68 12.41
C SER A 51 -11.39 30.49 13.61
N PRO A 52 -12.48 31.26 13.50
CA PRO A 52 -12.93 32.18 14.56
C PRO A 52 -13.49 31.49 15.79
N ASN A 53 -13.97 30.27 15.64
CA ASN A 53 -14.49 29.41 16.72
C ASN A 53 -14.12 27.97 16.42
N PRO A 54 -12.95 27.48 16.88
CA PRO A 54 -12.63 26.08 16.71
C PRO A 54 -13.70 25.24 17.44
N SER A 55 -14.52 24.53 16.66
CA SER A 55 -15.48 23.60 17.22
C SER A 55 -14.80 22.29 17.55
N THR A 56 -15.38 21.48 18.45
CA THR A 56 -14.90 20.12 18.72
C THR A 56 -15.03 19.20 17.48
N PHE A 57 -15.65 19.70 16.41
CA PHE A 57 -15.84 19.00 15.14
C PHE A 57 -14.85 19.44 14.06
N ASP A 58 -14.09 20.52 14.25
CA ASP A 58 -13.05 20.96 13.33
C ASP A 58 -11.88 19.94 13.37
N ARG A 59 -11.98 18.97 12.50
CA ARG A 59 -10.95 17.93 12.35
C ARG A 59 -10.18 18.23 11.07
N VAL A 60 -8.87 18.31 11.18
CA VAL A 60 -7.98 18.32 10.03
C VAL A 60 -7.55 16.87 9.80
N ASN A 61 -8.05 16.27 8.74
CA ASN A 61 -7.69 14.91 8.38
C ASN A 61 -6.67 14.95 7.24
N ALA A 62 -5.43 14.51 7.51
CA ALA A 62 -4.48 14.28 6.45
C ALA A 62 -4.79 12.90 5.83
N TYR A 63 -5.07 12.88 4.54
CA TYR A 63 -5.40 11.68 3.80
C TYR A 63 -4.20 11.13 3.04
N ASP A 64 -3.32 12.02 2.57
CA ASP A 64 -2.20 11.65 1.74
C ASP A 64 -1.00 12.57 1.95
N SER A 65 0.15 12.16 1.48
CA SER A 65 1.38 12.94 1.46
C SER A 65 2.29 12.47 0.32
N THR A 66 3.16 13.34 -0.15
CA THR A 66 4.30 12.89 -0.98
C THR A 66 5.16 11.89 -0.20
N ASP A 67 5.85 10.98 -0.90
CA ASP A 67 6.64 9.90 -0.29
C ASP A 67 7.76 10.40 0.62
N ASP A 68 8.26 11.62 0.36
CA ASP A 68 9.27 12.29 1.18
C ASP A 68 8.70 13.10 2.35
N PHE A 69 7.36 13.09 2.50
CA PHE A 69 6.61 13.88 3.49
C PHE A 69 6.88 15.39 3.42
N SER A 70 7.14 15.91 2.22
CA SER A 70 7.32 17.35 2.00
C SER A 70 6.00 18.09 1.80
N THR A 71 4.94 17.39 1.35
CA THR A 71 3.63 17.96 1.06
C THR A 71 2.52 17.03 1.55
N PHE A 72 1.48 17.60 2.15
CA PHE A 72 0.32 16.89 2.71
C PHE A 72 -0.97 17.34 2.04
N LEU A 73 -1.88 16.39 1.83
CA LEU A 73 -3.24 16.59 1.34
C LEU A 73 -4.22 16.35 2.50
N MET A 74 -5.12 17.29 2.72
CA MET A 74 -5.98 17.31 3.90
C MET A 74 -7.38 17.74 3.51
N ASP A 75 -8.37 17.16 4.16
CA ASP A 75 -9.74 17.65 4.13
C ASP A 75 -10.14 18.15 5.51
N THR A 76 -10.81 19.28 5.54
CA THR A 76 -11.27 19.88 6.81
C THR A 76 -12.38 20.88 6.60
N SER A 77 -13.25 21.00 7.60
CA SER A 77 -14.19 22.12 7.73
C SER A 77 -13.60 23.33 8.46
N ALA A 78 -12.33 23.24 8.89
CA ALA A 78 -11.63 24.38 9.49
C ALA A 78 -11.11 25.33 8.41
N VAL A 79 -11.34 26.62 8.56
CA VAL A 79 -10.84 27.64 7.64
C VAL A 79 -9.32 27.74 7.76
N LEU A 80 -8.58 27.18 6.81
CA LEU A 80 -7.12 27.21 6.76
C LEU A 80 -6.59 28.28 5.79
N SER A 81 -7.44 28.86 4.94
CA SER A 81 -7.10 29.88 3.95
C SER A 81 -8.11 31.02 3.96
N PRO A 82 -7.71 32.27 3.71
CA PRO A 82 -8.66 33.39 3.52
C PRO A 82 -9.57 33.21 2.31
N LEU A 83 -9.25 32.32 1.39
CA LEU A 83 -10.04 32.00 0.21
C LEU A 83 -11.16 31.01 0.49
N ASP A 84 -11.13 30.34 1.63
CA ASP A 84 -12.22 29.53 2.14
C ASP A 84 -13.22 30.48 2.83
N GLN A 85 -14.35 30.72 2.17
CA GLN A 85 -15.42 31.61 2.60
C GLN A 85 -16.77 30.91 2.61
N ASP A 86 -16.76 29.59 2.80
CA ASP A 86 -17.95 28.78 2.78
C ASP A 86 -18.94 29.18 3.89
N ALA A 87 -20.22 29.18 3.52
CA ALA A 87 -21.29 29.44 4.44
C ALA A 87 -21.51 28.27 5.39
N GLN A 88 -21.62 28.57 6.68
CA GLN A 88 -22.09 27.58 7.65
C GLN A 88 -23.60 27.53 7.63
N GLU A 89 -24.19 26.35 7.51
CA GLU A 89 -25.63 26.18 7.70
C GLU A 89 -25.95 25.82 9.15
N ILE A 90 -26.77 26.67 9.80
CA ILE A 90 -27.18 26.46 11.19
C ILE A 90 -28.58 25.86 11.23
N PHE A 91 -28.68 24.62 11.65
CA PHE A 91 -29.95 23.94 11.92
C PHE A 91 -30.26 23.95 13.42
N PRO A 92 -31.55 23.82 13.81
CA PRO A 92 -31.91 23.67 15.22
C PRO A 92 -31.24 22.43 15.83
N GLY A 93 -30.19 22.65 16.63
CA GLY A 93 -29.48 21.62 17.38
C GLY A 93 -28.16 21.15 16.76
N PHE A 94 -27.80 21.54 15.55
CA PHE A 94 -26.48 21.28 14.97
C PHE A 94 -26.13 22.33 13.90
N THR A 95 -24.83 22.50 13.66
CA THR A 95 -24.28 23.31 12.58
C THR A 95 -23.65 22.39 11.56
N LEU A 96 -24.01 22.52 10.30
CA LEU A 96 -23.38 21.83 9.20
C LEU A 96 -22.18 22.67 8.74
N PHE A 97 -21.01 22.08 8.73
CA PHE A 97 -19.78 22.66 8.21
C PHE A 97 -19.46 21.97 6.90
N TYR A 98 -19.21 22.73 5.87
CA TYR A 98 -18.73 22.21 4.60
C TYR A 98 -17.24 21.95 4.70
N GLN A 99 -16.77 20.94 4.01
CA GLN A 99 -15.39 20.47 4.07
C GLN A 99 -14.70 20.85 2.75
N ASP A 100 -13.49 21.32 2.88
CA ASP A 100 -12.63 21.66 1.76
C ASP A 100 -11.36 20.82 1.72
N THR A 101 -10.81 20.67 0.51
CA THR A 101 -9.53 20.01 0.28
C THR A 101 -8.40 21.04 0.27
N TYR A 102 -7.35 20.76 1.03
CA TYR A 102 -6.15 21.59 1.16
C TYR A 102 -4.88 20.82 0.82
N LYS A 103 -3.90 21.55 0.32
CA LYS A 103 -2.51 21.12 0.16
C LYS A 103 -1.61 21.97 1.05
N GLN A 104 -0.67 21.35 1.75
CA GLN A 104 0.31 22.07 2.57
C GLN A 104 1.70 21.48 2.41
N SER A 105 2.62 22.27 1.91
CA SER A 105 4.05 21.95 1.97
C SER A 105 4.62 22.29 3.35
N VAL A 106 5.60 21.51 3.80
CA VAL A 106 6.26 21.73 5.08
C VAL A 106 6.89 23.12 5.13
N GLY A 107 6.54 23.87 6.17
CA GLY A 107 7.00 25.25 6.35
C GLY A 107 6.23 26.30 5.55
N ALA A 108 5.24 25.93 4.73
CA ALA A 108 4.37 26.83 4.01
C ALA A 108 2.96 26.88 4.65
N PRO A 109 2.19 27.96 4.41
CA PRO A 109 0.78 27.98 4.80
C PRO A 109 -0.03 26.99 3.97
N PRO A 110 -1.18 26.49 4.50
CA PRO A 110 -2.11 25.66 3.72
C PRO A 110 -2.65 26.43 2.50
N GLU A 111 -2.76 25.74 1.39
CA GLU A 111 -3.34 26.21 0.14
C GLU A 111 -4.68 25.52 -0.09
N LEU A 112 -5.75 26.31 -0.36
CA LEU A 112 -7.06 25.78 -0.71
C LEU A 112 -7.01 25.20 -2.14
N VAL A 113 -7.32 23.91 -2.28
CA VAL A 113 -7.32 23.18 -3.56
C VAL A 113 -8.70 23.23 -4.21
N SER A 114 -9.77 23.04 -3.45
CA SER A 114 -11.17 22.94 -3.90
C SER A 114 -11.76 24.28 -4.30
N ARG A 115 -11.24 24.88 -5.36
CA ARG A 115 -11.68 26.21 -5.89
C ARG A 115 -11.55 26.29 -7.40
N ALA A 116 -12.31 27.17 -8.03
CA ALA A 116 -12.34 27.34 -9.49
C ALA A 116 -11.02 27.90 -10.06
N SER A 117 -10.45 28.93 -9.44
CA SER A 117 -9.19 29.57 -9.85
C SER A 117 -8.48 30.21 -8.67
N ASP A 118 -7.28 30.77 -8.90
CA ASP A 118 -6.45 31.32 -7.83
C ASP A 118 -7.08 32.57 -7.14
N ASP A 119 -7.90 33.31 -7.85
CA ASP A 119 -8.49 34.55 -7.36
C ASP A 119 -9.95 34.41 -6.90
N VAL A 120 -10.54 33.20 -7.04
CA VAL A 120 -11.95 32.97 -6.70
C VAL A 120 -12.03 32.21 -5.36
N PRO A 121 -12.65 32.81 -4.33
CA PRO A 121 -12.93 32.11 -3.07
C PRO A 121 -13.91 30.96 -3.27
N ALA A 122 -13.77 29.87 -2.47
CA ALA A 122 -14.83 28.90 -2.27
C ALA A 122 -15.93 29.53 -1.43
N THR A 123 -17.17 29.49 -1.90
CA THR A 123 -18.32 30.15 -1.27
C THR A 123 -19.58 29.29 -1.28
N GLY A 124 -19.51 28.09 -1.85
CA GLY A 124 -20.64 27.22 -2.06
C GLY A 124 -21.03 26.40 -0.84
N PRO A 125 -22.28 25.93 -0.76
CA PRO A 125 -22.70 24.99 0.28
C PRO A 125 -22.36 23.55 -0.14
N PHE A 126 -21.16 23.29 -0.59
CA PHE A 126 -20.73 21.99 -1.10
C PHE A 126 -19.51 21.49 -0.36
N THR A 127 -19.53 20.22 -0.01
CA THR A 127 -18.36 19.53 0.53
C THR A 127 -17.46 19.08 -0.62
N ALA A 128 -16.18 19.40 -0.53
CA ALA A 128 -15.14 18.83 -1.36
C ALA A 128 -14.39 17.71 -0.61
N SER A 129 -13.93 16.71 -1.34
CA SER A 129 -13.17 15.59 -0.81
C SER A 129 -11.96 15.31 -1.69
N TYR A 130 -10.82 15.12 -1.06
CA TYR A 130 -9.61 14.66 -1.73
C TYR A 130 -9.85 13.33 -2.44
N ALA A 131 -9.34 13.19 -3.67
CA ALA A 131 -9.49 11.99 -4.47
C ALA A 131 -8.15 11.33 -4.84
N GLY A 132 -7.13 12.11 -5.20
CA GLY A 132 -5.83 11.59 -5.61
C GLY A 132 -4.83 12.68 -5.99
N ARG A 133 -3.61 12.29 -6.36
CA ARG A 133 -2.54 13.23 -6.74
C ARG A 133 -1.50 12.59 -7.67
N SER A 134 -0.69 13.42 -8.33
CA SER A 134 0.62 13.01 -8.87
C SER A 134 1.64 12.81 -7.75
N ASP A 135 2.74 12.08 -7.99
CA ASP A 135 3.74 11.79 -6.95
C ASP A 135 4.31 13.05 -6.29
N ASP A 136 4.50 14.10 -7.05
CA ASP A 136 5.01 15.40 -6.58
C ASP A 136 3.91 16.35 -6.05
N ALA A 137 2.64 15.90 -6.05
CA ALA A 137 1.47 16.70 -5.71
C ALA A 137 1.35 18.03 -6.50
N SER A 138 1.92 18.09 -7.71
CA SER A 138 1.71 19.24 -8.62
C SER A 138 0.30 19.22 -9.21
N LYS A 139 -0.31 18.04 -9.31
CA LYS A 139 -1.70 17.82 -9.66
C LYS A 139 -2.41 17.17 -8.49
N VAL A 140 -3.50 17.79 -8.06
CA VAL A 140 -4.33 17.27 -6.95
C VAL A 140 -5.76 17.14 -7.44
N LEU A 141 -6.32 15.94 -7.26
CA LEU A 141 -7.68 15.62 -7.63
C LEU A 141 -8.61 15.70 -6.42
N PHE A 142 -9.80 16.22 -6.66
CA PHE A 142 -10.85 16.30 -5.65
C PHE A 142 -12.23 16.15 -6.28
N GLN A 143 -13.20 15.79 -5.48
CA GLN A 143 -14.60 15.64 -5.87
C GLN A 143 -15.48 16.61 -5.10
N THR A 144 -16.44 17.23 -5.77
CA THR A 144 -17.43 18.12 -5.17
C THR A 144 -18.71 18.14 -5.98
N GLY A 145 -19.85 18.48 -5.35
CA GLY A 145 -21.10 18.79 -6.05
C GLY A 145 -21.14 20.19 -6.69
N GLU A 146 -20.08 21.01 -6.52
CA GLU A 146 -20.03 22.38 -7.01
C GLU A 146 -19.53 22.42 -8.48
N PRO A 147 -20.26 23.11 -9.40
CA PRO A 147 -19.79 23.34 -10.75
C PRO A 147 -18.73 24.46 -10.76
N LEU A 148 -17.45 24.07 -10.78
CA LEU A 148 -16.31 25.03 -10.70
C LEU A 148 -15.83 25.52 -12.06
N THR A 149 -16.23 24.87 -13.15
CA THR A 149 -15.79 25.22 -14.52
C THR A 149 -16.98 25.37 -15.46
N PRO A 150 -16.82 26.12 -16.57
CA PRO A 150 -17.93 26.35 -17.53
C PRO A 150 -18.45 25.05 -18.20
N GLU A 151 -17.62 23.99 -18.24
CA GLU A 151 -17.95 22.70 -18.85
C GLU A 151 -18.79 21.82 -17.92
N ALA A 152 -18.93 22.21 -16.64
CA ALA A 152 -19.68 21.43 -15.65
C ALA A 152 -21.20 21.62 -15.85
N ASP A 153 -21.81 20.75 -16.63
CA ASP A 153 -23.26 20.66 -16.77
C ASP A 153 -23.93 20.23 -15.46
N PRO A 154 -25.18 20.65 -15.19
CA PRO A 154 -25.88 20.26 -13.96
C PRO A 154 -25.97 18.73 -13.78
N ILE A 155 -25.58 18.25 -12.60
CA ILE A 155 -25.67 16.83 -12.21
C ILE A 155 -26.79 16.61 -11.20
N PRO A 156 -27.30 15.36 -11.07
CA PRO A 156 -28.32 15.01 -10.09
C PRO A 156 -27.82 15.17 -8.64
N PRO A 157 -28.75 15.24 -7.65
CA PRO A 157 -28.39 15.24 -6.24
C PRO A 157 -27.49 14.04 -5.88
N PHE A 158 -26.52 14.28 -5.03
CA PHE A 158 -25.48 13.35 -4.56
C PHE A 158 -24.41 12.98 -5.60
N ALA A 159 -24.60 13.25 -6.89
CA ALA A 159 -23.53 13.11 -7.87
C ALA A 159 -22.45 14.17 -7.66
N ARG A 160 -21.21 13.84 -8.03
CA ARG A 160 -20.05 14.70 -7.85
C ARG A 160 -19.30 14.87 -9.16
N TYR A 161 -18.77 16.07 -9.34
CA TYR A 161 -17.76 16.33 -10.33
C TYR A 161 -16.40 15.87 -9.85
N LEU A 162 -15.58 15.37 -10.75
CA LEU A 162 -14.17 15.07 -10.52
C LEU A 162 -13.32 16.15 -11.16
N TYR A 163 -12.56 16.87 -10.36
CA TYR A 163 -11.67 17.93 -10.81
C TYR A 163 -10.21 17.59 -10.57
N VAL A 164 -9.33 18.13 -11.42
CA VAL A 164 -7.90 18.20 -11.18
C VAL A 164 -7.49 19.67 -10.99
N ARG A 165 -6.76 19.94 -9.91
CA ARG A 165 -6.16 21.24 -9.61
C ARG A 165 -4.69 21.21 -9.98
N GLU A 166 -4.27 22.16 -10.81
CA GLU A 166 -2.89 22.39 -11.22
C GLU A 166 -2.51 23.87 -11.00
N ALA A 167 -1.25 24.23 -11.26
CA ALA A 167 -0.78 25.61 -11.15
C ALA A 167 -1.57 26.60 -12.02
N ASN A 168 -2.17 26.12 -13.11
CA ASN A 168 -2.90 26.96 -14.08
C ASN A 168 -4.41 27.08 -13.77
N GLY A 169 -4.93 26.40 -12.77
CA GLY A 169 -6.34 26.40 -12.43
C GLY A 169 -6.94 25.02 -12.17
N THR A 170 -8.25 24.97 -12.16
CA THR A 170 -9.04 23.76 -11.96
C THR A 170 -9.67 23.34 -13.29
N THR A 171 -9.59 22.05 -13.62
CA THR A 171 -10.13 21.46 -14.84
C THR A 171 -11.06 20.31 -14.51
N LEU A 172 -12.21 20.21 -15.16
CA LEU A 172 -13.10 19.06 -15.05
C LEU A 172 -12.48 17.86 -15.77
N VAL A 173 -12.41 16.69 -15.12
CA VAL A 173 -11.69 15.52 -15.65
C VAL A 173 -12.49 14.81 -16.75
N ASN A 174 -13.80 14.68 -16.59
CA ASN A 174 -14.67 13.95 -17.52
C ASN A 174 -15.23 14.86 -18.63
N VAL A 175 -14.34 15.51 -19.38
CA VAL A 175 -14.69 16.38 -20.51
C VAL A 175 -14.03 15.85 -21.77
N ASP A 176 -14.79 15.72 -22.85
CA ASP A 176 -14.27 15.29 -24.15
C ASP A 176 -13.46 16.40 -24.86
N GLU A 177 -12.81 16.08 -25.97
CA GLU A 177 -12.04 17.02 -26.78
C GLU A 177 -12.88 18.20 -27.32
N GLY A 178 -14.21 18.05 -27.39
CA GLY A 178 -15.17 19.09 -27.80
C GLY A 178 -15.57 20.03 -26.68
N GLY A 179 -15.16 19.76 -25.45
CA GLY A 179 -15.54 20.52 -24.24
C GLY A 179 -16.90 20.10 -23.68
N ALA A 180 -17.46 18.95 -24.07
CA ALA A 180 -18.70 18.44 -23.53
C ALA A 180 -18.42 17.47 -22.35
N MET A 181 -19.22 17.59 -21.28
CA MET A 181 -19.12 16.68 -20.14
C MET A 181 -19.54 15.27 -20.54
N ILE A 182 -18.72 14.27 -20.17
CA ILE A 182 -19.00 12.86 -20.39
C ILE A 182 -19.86 12.34 -19.24
N GLY A 183 -21.08 11.90 -19.58
CA GLY A 183 -22.06 11.38 -18.61
C GLY A 183 -22.80 12.47 -17.87
N GLU A 184 -24.07 12.20 -17.54
CA GLU A 184 -24.99 13.13 -16.88
C GLU A 184 -24.99 13.01 -15.34
N CYS A 185 -24.24 12.05 -14.79
CA CYS A 185 -24.25 11.71 -13.37
C CYS A 185 -22.84 11.77 -12.74
N GLY A 186 -22.06 12.78 -13.14
CA GLY A 186 -20.72 12.98 -12.55
C GLY A 186 -19.71 11.88 -12.84
N ALA A 187 -18.58 11.92 -12.14
CA ALA A 187 -17.50 10.97 -12.29
C ALA A 187 -16.77 10.69 -10.96
N THR A 188 -16.16 9.52 -10.83
CA THR A 188 -15.37 9.10 -9.66
C THR A 188 -13.97 8.69 -10.09
N LEU A 189 -12.94 9.08 -9.34
CA LEU A 189 -11.57 8.66 -9.57
C LEU A 189 -11.44 7.15 -9.32
N GLY A 190 -10.94 6.41 -10.32
CA GLY A 190 -10.88 4.95 -10.24
C GLY A 190 -12.25 4.37 -9.95
N ASP A 191 -12.36 3.59 -8.87
CA ASP A 191 -13.62 3.15 -8.25
C ASP A 191 -13.61 3.51 -6.76
N ASN A 192 -13.16 4.73 -6.47
CA ASN A 192 -12.95 5.20 -5.11
C ASN A 192 -14.27 5.63 -4.48
N TRP A 193 -15.06 4.66 -4.02
CA TRP A 193 -16.19 4.97 -3.18
C TRP A 193 -16.05 4.24 -1.83
N LEU A 194 -16.75 4.73 -0.78
CA LEU A 194 -16.79 4.32 0.65
C LEU A 194 -16.46 2.85 0.98
N ALA A 195 -16.55 1.97 0.02
CA ALA A 195 -16.23 0.56 0.16
C ALA A 195 -14.73 0.25 0.06
N GLY A 196 -13.87 1.26 -0.23
CA GLY A 196 -12.41 1.08 -0.29
C GLY A 196 -11.96 0.08 -1.36
N LYS A 197 -12.63 0.03 -2.50
CA LYS A 197 -12.00 -0.40 -3.73
C LYS A 197 -11.08 0.74 -4.11
N GLY A 198 -9.80 0.51 -4.02
CA GLY A 198 -8.82 1.59 -4.07
C GLY A 198 -8.76 2.24 -5.45
N ALA A 199 -8.36 3.47 -5.46
CA ALA A 199 -7.89 4.14 -6.66
C ALA A 199 -6.39 3.83 -6.88
N THR A 200 -5.97 2.56 -6.76
CA THR A 200 -4.56 2.16 -6.89
C THR A 200 -4.02 2.59 -8.24
N ASN A 201 -3.14 3.60 -8.21
CA ASN A 201 -2.56 4.22 -9.39
C ASN A 201 -3.60 4.76 -10.39
N ALA A 202 -4.80 5.17 -9.92
CA ALA A 202 -5.79 5.80 -10.79
C ALA A 202 -5.31 7.16 -11.32
N VAL A 203 -4.26 7.71 -10.73
CA VAL A 203 -3.48 8.83 -11.26
C VAL A 203 -2.07 8.31 -11.49
N SER A 204 -1.52 8.49 -12.69
CA SER A 204 -0.13 8.15 -12.98
C SER A 204 0.83 9.01 -12.15
N SER A 205 2.05 8.51 -11.89
CA SER A 205 3.07 9.18 -11.10
C SER A 205 3.32 10.64 -11.53
N ASP A 206 3.26 10.92 -12.81
CA ASP A 206 3.40 12.27 -13.40
C ASP A 206 2.06 13.04 -13.49
N GLY A 207 0.96 12.39 -13.12
CA GLY A 207 -0.39 12.96 -13.18
C GLY A 207 -0.92 13.21 -14.59
N GLN A 208 -0.28 12.69 -15.65
CA GLN A 208 -0.75 12.88 -17.02
C GLN A 208 -1.96 12.01 -17.34
N ARG A 209 -1.97 10.77 -16.82
CA ARG A 209 -3.03 9.81 -17.03
C ARG A 209 -3.88 9.70 -15.77
N ILE A 210 -5.18 9.90 -15.93
CA ILE A 210 -6.17 9.85 -14.86
C ILE A 210 -7.25 8.86 -15.28
N PHE A 211 -7.40 7.78 -14.51
CA PHE A 211 -8.43 6.78 -14.73
C PHE A 211 -9.64 7.09 -13.85
N PHE A 212 -10.81 7.11 -14.44
CA PHE A 212 -12.03 7.47 -13.74
C PHE A 212 -13.23 6.67 -14.25
N ARG A 213 -14.24 6.59 -13.41
CA ARG A 213 -15.50 5.90 -13.69
C ARG A 213 -16.60 6.91 -13.98
N VAL A 214 -17.46 6.58 -14.92
CA VAL A 214 -18.72 7.29 -15.22
C VAL A 214 -19.82 6.24 -15.29
N PRO A 215 -21.00 6.41 -14.60
CA PRO A 215 -21.37 7.51 -13.71
C PRO A 215 -20.70 7.45 -12.33
N ASP A 216 -20.81 8.54 -11.55
CA ASP A 216 -20.46 8.54 -10.12
C ASP A 216 -21.29 7.50 -9.35
N GLU A 217 -20.68 6.82 -8.37
CA GLU A 217 -21.33 5.79 -7.54
C GLU A 217 -22.17 6.37 -6.40
N GLU A 218 -21.88 7.58 -5.94
CA GLU A 218 -22.54 8.20 -4.78
C GLU A 218 -24.07 8.19 -4.86
N PRO A 219 -24.70 8.55 -6.00
CA PRO A 219 -26.16 8.48 -6.13
C PRO A 219 -26.72 7.08 -5.96
N ARG A 220 -26.00 6.04 -6.40
CA ARG A 220 -26.41 4.63 -6.27
C ARG A 220 -26.48 4.23 -4.81
N VAL A 221 -25.50 4.62 -4.04
CA VAL A 221 -25.42 4.33 -2.62
C VAL A 221 -26.40 5.17 -1.83
N ALA A 222 -26.52 6.46 -2.13
CA ALA A 222 -27.49 7.34 -1.49
C ALA A 222 -28.94 6.86 -1.71
N ALA A 223 -29.22 6.20 -2.85
CA ALA A 223 -30.53 5.63 -3.14
C ALA A 223 -30.87 4.40 -2.28
N GLY A 224 -29.88 3.71 -1.69
CA GLY A 224 -30.13 2.57 -0.80
C GLY A 224 -30.95 1.45 -1.43
N GLY A 225 -30.73 1.17 -2.74
CA GLY A 225 -31.55 0.21 -3.52
C GLY A 225 -32.86 0.79 -4.07
N GLY A 226 -33.11 2.11 -3.90
CA GLY A 226 -34.21 2.82 -4.55
C GLY A 226 -33.90 3.19 -6.01
N PRO A 227 -34.86 3.86 -6.70
CA PRO A 227 -34.65 4.30 -8.07
C PRO A 227 -33.52 5.35 -8.15
N LEU A 228 -32.62 5.17 -9.12
CA LEU A 228 -31.54 6.10 -9.38
C LEU A 228 -32.05 7.38 -10.06
N PRO A 229 -31.38 8.52 -9.86
CA PRO A 229 -31.65 9.71 -10.66
C PRO A 229 -31.42 9.46 -12.15
N PRO A 230 -32.13 10.16 -13.04
CA PRO A 230 -31.89 10.12 -14.48
C PRO A 230 -30.41 10.39 -14.78
N GLY A 231 -29.84 9.66 -15.75
CA GLY A 231 -28.43 9.72 -16.11
C GLY A 231 -27.49 8.85 -15.24
N CYS A 232 -27.96 8.37 -14.07
CA CYS A 232 -27.21 7.47 -13.18
C CYS A 232 -27.54 5.99 -13.37
N GLU A 233 -28.50 5.67 -14.21
CA GLU A 233 -28.99 4.30 -14.43
C GLU A 233 -28.15 3.48 -15.43
N VAL A 234 -27.19 4.12 -16.09
CA VAL A 234 -26.36 3.49 -17.13
C VAL A 234 -25.29 2.57 -16.50
N PRO A 235 -24.93 1.46 -17.17
CA PRO A 235 -23.81 0.63 -16.72
C PRO A 235 -22.51 1.43 -16.63
N PRO A 236 -21.76 1.30 -15.53
CA PRO A 236 -20.52 2.04 -15.35
C PRO A 236 -19.47 1.69 -16.42
N GLN A 237 -18.67 2.67 -16.79
CA GLN A 237 -17.56 2.50 -17.72
C GLN A 237 -16.30 3.15 -17.15
N VAL A 238 -15.15 2.58 -17.45
CA VAL A 238 -13.84 3.11 -17.07
C VAL A 238 -13.29 3.94 -18.23
N TYR A 239 -12.96 5.17 -17.93
CA TYR A 239 -12.34 6.13 -18.84
C TYR A 239 -10.93 6.45 -18.40
N MET A 240 -10.13 6.89 -19.35
CA MET A 240 -8.81 7.50 -19.09
C MET A 240 -8.77 8.88 -19.71
N ARG A 241 -8.29 9.85 -18.96
CA ARG A 241 -7.82 11.14 -19.46
C ARG A 241 -6.31 11.09 -19.63
N ASP A 242 -5.80 11.47 -20.80
CA ASP A 242 -4.36 11.66 -21.08
C ASP A 242 -4.16 13.06 -21.65
N GLY A 243 -3.71 13.98 -20.82
CA GLY A 243 -3.72 15.41 -21.14
C GLY A 243 -5.14 15.93 -21.39
N ASP A 244 -5.43 16.36 -22.63
CA ASP A 244 -6.77 16.83 -23.02
C ASP A 244 -7.64 15.73 -23.66
N ALA A 245 -7.04 14.60 -24.05
CA ALA A 245 -7.77 13.49 -24.64
C ALA A 245 -8.45 12.64 -23.58
N VAL A 246 -9.67 12.19 -23.86
CA VAL A 246 -10.41 11.24 -23.02
C VAL A 246 -10.87 10.05 -23.85
N MET A 247 -10.62 8.84 -23.38
CA MET A 247 -11.01 7.61 -24.02
C MET A 247 -11.71 6.64 -23.07
N ASN A 248 -12.66 5.87 -23.59
CA ASN A 248 -13.28 4.76 -22.85
C ASN A 248 -12.38 3.52 -22.97
N VAL A 249 -11.61 3.20 -21.94
CA VAL A 249 -10.68 2.05 -21.92
C VAL A 249 -11.39 0.72 -21.68
N SER A 250 -12.65 0.74 -21.24
CA SER A 250 -13.50 -0.43 -21.09
C SER A 250 -14.44 -0.67 -22.28
N ALA A 251 -14.27 0.07 -23.37
CA ALA A 251 -15.04 -0.17 -24.60
C ALA A 251 -14.76 -1.56 -25.17
N SER A 252 -15.81 -2.23 -25.65
CA SER A 252 -15.67 -3.54 -26.27
C SER A 252 -14.82 -3.49 -27.55
N GLN A 253 -13.87 -4.41 -27.68
CA GLN A 253 -13.06 -4.63 -28.87
C GLN A 253 -13.44 -5.92 -29.61
N MET A 254 -14.64 -6.45 -29.39
CA MET A 254 -15.18 -7.60 -30.13
C MET A 254 -15.45 -7.23 -31.60
N GLU A 255 -15.28 -8.17 -32.52
CA GLU A 255 -15.72 -8.00 -33.91
C GLU A 255 -17.22 -7.69 -34.01
N THR A 256 -18.01 -8.29 -33.12
CA THR A 256 -19.46 -8.01 -32.98
C THR A 256 -19.74 -7.77 -31.50
N PRO A 257 -19.77 -6.49 -31.04
CA PRO A 257 -19.97 -6.16 -29.64
C PRO A 257 -21.32 -6.65 -29.11
N ASP A 258 -21.29 -7.27 -27.93
CA ASP A 258 -22.49 -7.55 -27.14
C ASP A 258 -23.00 -6.26 -26.46
N PRO A 259 -24.29 -6.16 -26.11
CA PRO A 259 -24.79 -5.05 -25.30
C PRO A 259 -24.10 -5.01 -23.93
N ILE A 260 -23.66 -3.83 -23.51
CA ILE A 260 -23.12 -3.61 -22.17
C ILE A 260 -24.27 -3.60 -21.16
N VAL A 261 -24.22 -4.46 -20.18
CA VAL A 261 -25.26 -4.66 -19.16
C VAL A 261 -24.71 -4.51 -17.74
N ALA A 262 -23.57 -5.11 -17.44
CA ALA A 262 -22.93 -5.06 -16.12
C ALA A 262 -22.02 -3.83 -15.98
N GLY A 263 -21.40 -3.42 -17.09
CA GLY A 263 -20.41 -2.36 -17.08
C GLY A 263 -19.05 -2.81 -16.59
N ALA A 264 -18.17 -1.86 -16.30
CA ALA A 264 -16.79 -2.09 -15.88
C ALA A 264 -16.47 -1.40 -14.55
N VAL A 265 -15.63 -2.07 -13.75
CA VAL A 265 -15.17 -1.60 -12.44
C VAL A 265 -13.65 -1.48 -12.48
N PHE A 266 -13.13 -0.29 -12.20
CA PHE A 266 -11.70 -0.07 -12.09
C PHE A 266 -11.12 -0.86 -10.91
N GLU A 267 -9.99 -1.53 -11.11
CA GLU A 267 -9.31 -2.29 -10.06
C GLU A 267 -7.93 -1.70 -9.71
N ALA A 268 -7.11 -1.42 -10.72
CA ALA A 268 -5.78 -0.84 -10.54
C ALA A 268 -5.21 -0.35 -11.88
N ALA A 269 -4.15 0.46 -11.83
CA ALA A 269 -3.31 0.74 -12.99
C ALA A 269 -1.82 0.59 -12.64
N THR A 270 -0.95 0.62 -13.65
CA THR A 270 0.49 0.74 -13.45
C THR A 270 0.85 2.15 -12.98
N GLY A 271 1.95 2.30 -12.21
CA GLY A 271 2.38 3.59 -11.70
C GLY A 271 2.65 4.64 -12.78
N ASP A 272 3.04 4.23 -13.97
CA ASP A 272 3.20 5.11 -15.15
C ASP A 272 1.91 5.30 -15.98
N GLY A 273 0.80 4.66 -15.57
CA GLY A 273 -0.48 4.69 -16.27
C GLY A 273 -0.46 4.01 -17.64
N SER A 274 0.58 3.22 -17.99
CA SER A 274 0.67 2.55 -19.30
C SER A 274 -0.31 1.39 -19.45
N ARG A 275 -0.85 0.86 -18.33
CA ARG A 275 -1.81 -0.23 -18.33
C ARG A 275 -2.82 -0.07 -17.20
N VAL A 276 -4.09 -0.33 -17.50
CA VAL A 276 -5.17 -0.35 -16.50
C VAL A 276 -5.80 -1.72 -16.43
N PHE A 277 -6.13 -2.16 -15.23
CA PHE A 277 -6.83 -3.40 -14.91
C PHE A 277 -8.24 -3.07 -14.42
N PHE A 278 -9.22 -3.77 -14.95
CA PHE A 278 -10.62 -3.61 -14.54
C PHE A 278 -11.38 -4.93 -14.67
N THR A 279 -12.45 -5.08 -13.92
CA THR A 279 -13.37 -6.21 -14.05
C THR A 279 -14.63 -5.80 -14.79
N SER A 280 -15.24 -6.74 -15.51
CA SER A 280 -16.54 -6.57 -16.14
C SER A 280 -17.31 -7.88 -16.18
N GLY A 281 -18.61 -7.83 -15.91
CA GLY A 281 -19.53 -8.94 -16.14
C GLY A 281 -19.87 -9.15 -17.63
N ASP A 282 -19.53 -8.19 -18.49
CA ASP A 282 -19.74 -8.23 -19.92
C ASP A 282 -18.54 -8.82 -20.66
N ARG A 283 -18.79 -9.42 -21.83
CA ARG A 283 -17.74 -9.84 -22.75
C ARG A 283 -17.28 -8.64 -23.55
N LEU A 284 -15.99 -8.30 -23.43
CA LEU A 284 -15.41 -7.14 -24.11
C LEU A 284 -14.39 -7.52 -25.19
N THR A 285 -14.00 -8.81 -25.25
CA THR A 285 -13.10 -9.36 -26.27
C THR A 285 -13.67 -10.68 -26.80
N ASP A 286 -13.29 -11.10 -28.01
CA ASP A 286 -13.84 -12.32 -28.64
C ASP A 286 -13.47 -13.60 -27.89
N ASP A 287 -12.35 -13.60 -27.17
CA ASP A 287 -11.84 -14.72 -26.37
C ASP A 287 -12.38 -14.73 -24.92
N ALA A 288 -13.14 -13.71 -24.51
CA ALA A 288 -13.71 -13.65 -23.18
C ALA A 288 -14.83 -14.68 -23.00
N THR A 289 -14.90 -15.27 -21.79
CA THR A 289 -15.94 -16.23 -21.42
C THR A 289 -17.18 -15.54 -20.84
N PRO A 290 -18.37 -16.15 -20.90
CA PRO A 290 -19.54 -15.64 -20.17
C PRO A 290 -19.28 -15.55 -18.66
N GLY A 291 -19.96 -14.65 -17.97
CA GLY A 291 -19.90 -14.53 -16.52
C GLY A 291 -18.89 -13.53 -15.99
N GLY A 292 -18.28 -12.77 -16.88
CA GLY A 292 -17.37 -11.72 -16.52
C GLY A 292 -15.90 -12.16 -16.41
N GLY A 293 -15.05 -11.17 -16.22
CA GLY A 293 -13.64 -11.41 -16.18
C GLY A 293 -12.80 -10.21 -15.79
N LEU A 294 -11.53 -10.48 -15.61
CA LEU A 294 -10.47 -9.49 -15.44
C LEU A 294 -9.92 -9.14 -16.82
N TYR A 295 -9.84 -7.86 -17.10
CA TYR A 295 -9.31 -7.28 -18.32
C TYR A 295 -8.14 -6.37 -18.04
N ALA A 296 -7.26 -6.21 -19.01
CA ALA A 296 -6.25 -5.15 -19.03
C ALA A 296 -6.31 -4.39 -20.36
N TYR A 297 -6.29 -3.07 -20.28
CA TYR A 297 -6.09 -2.20 -21.43
C TYR A 297 -4.67 -1.65 -21.41
N ASP A 298 -3.93 -1.92 -22.47
CA ASP A 298 -2.58 -1.38 -22.71
C ASP A 298 -2.71 -0.09 -23.51
N VAL A 299 -2.34 1.02 -22.89
CA VAL A 299 -2.59 2.37 -23.43
C VAL A 299 -1.77 2.65 -24.68
N ASP A 300 -0.51 2.20 -24.70
CA ASP A 300 0.40 2.51 -25.83
C ASP A 300 0.05 1.74 -27.10
N SER A 301 -0.53 0.55 -26.97
CA SER A 301 -0.97 -0.27 -28.11
C SER A 301 -2.46 -0.17 -28.39
N GLU A 302 -3.23 0.45 -27.50
CA GLU A 302 -4.69 0.54 -27.53
C GLU A 302 -5.39 -0.83 -27.56
N VAL A 303 -4.78 -1.86 -26.94
CA VAL A 303 -5.25 -3.23 -26.95
C VAL A 303 -5.89 -3.62 -25.63
N LEU A 304 -7.14 -4.08 -25.72
CA LEU A 304 -7.83 -4.73 -24.61
C LEU A 304 -7.52 -6.23 -24.61
N SER A 305 -7.17 -6.77 -23.47
CA SER A 305 -6.83 -8.18 -23.28
C SER A 305 -7.66 -8.79 -22.17
N PHE A 306 -8.19 -10.00 -22.40
CA PHE A 306 -8.83 -10.80 -21.37
C PHE A 306 -7.79 -11.57 -20.58
N LEU A 307 -7.70 -11.35 -19.27
CA LEU A 307 -6.64 -11.90 -18.41
C LEU A 307 -7.07 -13.17 -17.66
N SER A 308 -8.33 -13.28 -17.24
CA SER A 308 -8.86 -14.42 -16.48
C SER A 308 -9.17 -15.63 -17.39
N THR A 309 -8.21 -15.99 -18.21
CA THR A 309 -8.29 -17.12 -19.17
C THR A 309 -8.25 -18.47 -18.46
N GLY A 310 -8.67 -19.54 -19.15
CA GLY A 310 -8.55 -20.92 -18.68
C GLY A 310 -9.77 -21.45 -17.92
N ALA A 311 -10.83 -20.66 -17.76
CA ALA A 311 -12.06 -21.10 -17.12
C ALA A 311 -12.66 -22.35 -17.82
N THR A 312 -12.92 -23.39 -17.03
CA THR A 312 -13.41 -24.70 -17.54
C THR A 312 -14.87 -24.98 -17.23
N GLY A 313 -15.56 -24.09 -16.52
CA GLY A 313 -16.96 -24.23 -16.11
C GLY A 313 -17.93 -23.40 -16.93
N PRO A 314 -19.25 -23.69 -16.87
CA PRO A 314 -20.27 -22.95 -17.60
C PRO A 314 -20.47 -21.51 -17.14
N GLY A 315 -20.03 -21.16 -15.92
CA GLY A 315 -20.06 -19.79 -15.38
C GLY A 315 -18.92 -18.90 -15.84
N GLY A 316 -17.91 -19.46 -16.51
CA GLY A 316 -16.72 -18.69 -16.90
C GLY A 316 -15.75 -18.43 -15.73
N ALA A 317 -15.10 -17.27 -15.74
CA ALA A 317 -14.13 -16.90 -14.70
C ALA A 317 -14.79 -16.44 -13.42
N GLU A 318 -15.90 -15.69 -13.50
CA GLU A 318 -16.59 -15.09 -12.36
C GLU A 318 -15.61 -14.42 -11.37
N VAL A 319 -14.95 -13.36 -11.87
CA VAL A 319 -13.94 -12.62 -11.10
C VAL A 319 -14.63 -11.66 -10.13
N ASP A 320 -14.29 -11.77 -8.84
CA ASP A 320 -14.81 -10.89 -7.79
C ASP A 320 -14.01 -9.58 -7.65
N GLY A 321 -12.73 -9.57 -8.03
CA GLY A 321 -11.88 -8.38 -8.03
C GLY A 321 -10.41 -8.66 -7.89
N VAL A 322 -9.60 -7.61 -8.01
CA VAL A 322 -8.15 -7.62 -7.80
C VAL A 322 -7.82 -7.41 -6.33
N VAL A 323 -6.96 -8.26 -5.79
CA VAL A 323 -6.44 -8.18 -4.41
C VAL A 323 -5.27 -7.21 -4.35
N ARG A 324 -4.28 -7.41 -5.22
CA ARG A 324 -3.08 -6.56 -5.34
C ARG A 324 -2.48 -6.66 -6.75
N SER A 325 -1.82 -5.60 -7.17
CA SER A 325 -1.00 -5.57 -8.38
C SER A 325 0.35 -4.90 -8.10
N THR A 326 1.37 -5.27 -8.86
CA THR A 326 2.65 -4.55 -8.85
C THR A 326 2.53 -3.25 -9.64
N ASP A 327 3.36 -2.29 -9.30
CA ASP A 327 3.44 -0.98 -9.98
C ASP A 327 3.74 -1.08 -11.48
N ASP A 328 4.49 -2.09 -11.91
CA ASP A 328 4.78 -2.36 -13.31
C ASP A 328 3.73 -3.26 -13.99
N GLY A 329 2.67 -3.66 -13.27
CA GLY A 329 1.61 -4.52 -13.76
C GLY A 329 2.09 -5.92 -14.18
N SER A 330 3.25 -6.37 -13.70
CA SER A 330 3.79 -7.69 -14.03
C SER A 330 3.15 -8.83 -13.22
N HIS A 331 2.56 -8.52 -12.05
CA HIS A 331 1.88 -9.46 -11.17
C HIS A 331 0.54 -8.87 -10.75
N VAL A 332 -0.53 -9.64 -10.94
CA VAL A 332 -1.89 -9.26 -10.50
C VAL A 332 -2.50 -10.42 -9.73
N TYR A 333 -2.74 -10.23 -8.46
CA TYR A 333 -3.44 -11.18 -7.60
C TYR A 333 -4.92 -10.87 -7.61
N PHE A 334 -5.76 -11.86 -7.92
CA PHE A 334 -7.20 -11.66 -8.05
C PHE A 334 -7.98 -12.89 -7.58
N ILE A 335 -9.27 -12.71 -7.29
CA ILE A 335 -10.18 -13.77 -6.87
C ILE A 335 -11.16 -14.07 -7.98
N ALA A 336 -11.38 -15.37 -8.19
CA ALA A 336 -12.37 -15.86 -9.11
C ALA A 336 -13.02 -17.16 -8.62
N LYS A 337 -14.31 -17.36 -8.95
CA LYS A 337 -15.04 -18.58 -8.63
C LYS A 337 -14.81 -19.69 -9.64
N GLY A 338 -14.39 -19.33 -10.85
CA GLY A 338 -13.96 -20.28 -11.88
C GLY A 338 -12.66 -21.00 -11.54
N GLN A 339 -12.46 -22.20 -12.08
CA GLN A 339 -11.18 -22.89 -12.05
C GLN A 339 -10.37 -22.47 -13.30
N LEU A 340 -9.32 -21.66 -13.10
CA LEU A 340 -8.55 -21.02 -14.17
C LEU A 340 -7.19 -21.69 -14.43
N ASP A 341 -6.71 -22.53 -13.53
CA ASP A 341 -5.45 -23.29 -13.64
C ASP A 341 -5.75 -24.81 -13.66
N GLY A 342 -6.34 -25.26 -14.75
CA GLY A 342 -6.77 -26.64 -14.90
C GLY A 342 -7.88 -27.03 -13.92
N SER A 343 -7.62 -28.06 -13.10
CA SER A 343 -8.56 -28.52 -12.06
C SER A 343 -8.19 -28.02 -10.65
N LYS A 344 -7.24 -27.09 -10.54
CA LYS A 344 -6.85 -26.56 -9.25
C LYS A 344 -7.90 -25.56 -8.74
N GLY A 345 -8.04 -25.50 -7.42
CA GLY A 345 -9.08 -24.72 -6.78
C GLY A 345 -10.40 -25.46 -6.65
N VAL A 346 -11.38 -24.81 -6.06
CA VAL A 346 -12.74 -25.32 -5.81
C VAL A 346 -13.70 -24.65 -6.77
N ALA A 347 -14.43 -25.41 -7.58
CA ALA A 347 -15.44 -24.84 -8.47
C ALA A 347 -16.52 -24.09 -7.67
N GLY A 348 -16.73 -22.82 -7.97
CA GLY A 348 -17.63 -21.94 -7.22
C GLY A 348 -17.11 -21.48 -5.86
N GLY A 349 -15.85 -21.83 -5.52
CA GLY A 349 -15.18 -21.34 -4.31
C GLY A 349 -14.39 -20.07 -4.56
N GLU A 350 -13.97 -19.41 -3.49
CA GLU A 350 -13.20 -18.17 -3.53
C GLU A 350 -11.73 -18.49 -3.81
N ASN A 351 -11.39 -18.70 -5.09
CA ASN A 351 -10.04 -19.07 -5.50
C ASN A 351 -9.19 -17.84 -5.77
N LEU A 352 -8.04 -17.79 -5.13
CA LEU A 352 -7.04 -16.75 -5.32
C LEU A 352 -6.07 -17.19 -6.42
N TYR A 353 -5.85 -16.32 -7.39
CA TYR A 353 -4.97 -16.53 -8.53
C TYR A 353 -3.90 -15.44 -8.62
N LEU A 354 -2.77 -15.81 -9.18
CA LEU A 354 -1.76 -14.88 -9.68
C LEU A 354 -1.78 -14.89 -11.20
N TRP A 355 -2.03 -13.72 -11.81
CA TRP A 355 -1.76 -13.49 -13.21
C TRP A 355 -0.36 -12.89 -13.39
N THR A 356 0.37 -13.43 -14.34
CA THR A 356 1.60 -12.85 -14.89
C THR A 356 1.52 -12.87 -16.40
N PRO A 357 2.29 -12.08 -17.18
CA PRO A 357 2.17 -12.03 -18.63
C PRO A 357 2.15 -13.40 -19.29
N GLY A 358 0.96 -13.79 -19.78
CA GLY A 358 0.71 -15.07 -20.47
C GLY A 358 0.46 -16.27 -19.58
N SER A 359 0.20 -16.10 -18.27
CA SER A 359 -0.05 -17.20 -17.34
C SER A 359 -1.00 -16.80 -16.23
N VAL A 360 -1.97 -17.67 -15.92
CA VAL A 360 -2.76 -17.63 -14.68
C VAL A 360 -2.38 -18.83 -13.85
N ARG A 361 -2.11 -18.61 -12.56
CA ARG A 361 -1.66 -19.64 -11.64
C ARG A 361 -2.50 -19.62 -10.38
N PHE A 362 -3.01 -20.77 -9.97
CA PHE A 362 -3.72 -20.95 -8.72
C PHE A 362 -2.77 -20.77 -7.53
N VAL A 363 -3.17 -19.97 -6.55
CA VAL A 363 -2.46 -19.77 -5.28
C VAL A 363 -3.09 -20.62 -4.18
N THR A 364 -4.37 -20.37 -3.86
CA THR A 364 -5.11 -21.08 -2.82
C THR A 364 -6.62 -20.87 -2.97
N THR A 365 -7.42 -21.59 -2.20
CA THR A 365 -8.86 -21.31 -2.02
C THR A 365 -9.06 -20.74 -0.62
N LEU A 366 -9.70 -19.59 -0.54
CA LEU A 366 -9.98 -18.86 0.67
C LEU A 366 -11.31 -19.29 1.31
N ALA A 367 -11.53 -18.95 2.56
CA ALA A 367 -12.83 -19.10 3.17
C ALA A 367 -13.80 -18.03 2.59
N ALA A 368 -15.06 -18.41 2.35
CA ALA A 368 -16.06 -17.46 1.85
C ALA A 368 -16.20 -16.21 2.75
N ALA A 369 -15.97 -16.36 4.06
CA ALA A 369 -16.01 -15.24 5.00
C ALA A 369 -14.82 -14.28 4.88
N ASP A 370 -13.75 -14.65 4.18
CA ASP A 370 -12.61 -13.75 3.92
C ASP A 370 -12.92 -12.75 2.80
N VAL A 371 -13.90 -13.08 1.96
CA VAL A 371 -14.31 -12.32 0.78
C VAL A 371 -15.65 -11.61 0.99
N GLN A 372 -16.41 -11.97 2.03
CA GLN A 372 -17.69 -11.36 2.32
C GLN A 372 -17.59 -9.93 2.87
N GLU A 373 -18.46 -9.08 2.37
CA GLU A 373 -18.66 -7.72 2.84
C GLU A 373 -19.27 -7.62 4.23
N VAL A 374 -18.85 -6.61 4.95
CA VAL A 374 -19.57 -6.12 6.13
C VAL A 374 -20.53 -5.00 5.69
N GLY A 375 -21.76 -5.38 5.37
CA GLY A 375 -22.90 -4.46 5.39
C GLY A 375 -23.36 -3.87 4.07
N GLY A 376 -24.12 -4.59 3.28
CA GLY A 376 -25.03 -4.03 2.31
C GLY A 376 -24.90 -4.58 0.88
N GLU A 377 -26.03 -4.69 0.23
CA GLU A 377 -26.14 -5.25 -1.11
C GLU A 377 -25.28 -4.51 -2.15
N GLY A 378 -24.42 -5.23 -2.82
CA GLY A 378 -23.81 -4.79 -4.10
C GLY A 378 -22.43 -4.18 -4.03
N LEU A 379 -21.75 -4.23 -2.90
CA LEU A 379 -20.37 -3.75 -2.79
C LEU A 379 -19.43 -4.94 -2.62
N THR A 380 -18.94 -5.49 -3.69
CA THR A 380 -17.98 -6.59 -3.69
C THR A 380 -16.67 -6.15 -3.06
N GLY A 381 -16.61 -6.12 -1.76
CA GLY A 381 -15.42 -5.78 -1.01
C GLY A 381 -14.78 -7.00 -0.42
N VAL A 382 -13.53 -7.21 -0.74
CA VAL A 382 -12.67 -8.26 -0.22
C VAL A 382 -12.13 -7.83 1.14
N ALA A 383 -13.02 -7.74 2.16
CA ALA A 383 -12.75 -7.01 3.39
C ALA A 383 -11.45 -7.42 4.10
N GLU A 384 -11.17 -8.73 4.22
CA GLU A 384 -9.94 -9.21 4.85
C GLU A 384 -8.74 -9.15 3.87
N LEU A 385 -8.99 -9.27 2.58
CA LEU A 385 -7.94 -9.25 1.57
C LEU A 385 -7.48 -7.85 1.19
N ARG A 386 -8.23 -6.80 1.53
CA ARG A 386 -7.74 -5.41 1.42
C ARG A 386 -6.50 -5.15 2.26
N GLU A 387 -6.32 -5.93 3.31
CA GLU A 387 -5.12 -5.89 4.14
C GLU A 387 -3.98 -6.73 3.59
N ALA A 388 -4.15 -7.41 2.44
CA ALA A 388 -3.08 -8.13 1.77
C ALA A 388 -1.90 -7.21 1.40
N ARG A 389 -0.70 -7.74 1.37
CA ARG A 389 0.53 -7.04 0.96
C ARG A 389 1.30 -7.90 -0.02
N ILE A 390 1.98 -7.25 -0.95
CA ILE A 390 2.94 -7.92 -1.85
C ILE A 390 4.30 -7.24 -1.76
N THR A 391 5.34 -7.99 -2.07
CA THR A 391 6.68 -7.40 -2.30
C THR A 391 6.67 -6.55 -3.56
N SER A 392 7.56 -5.57 -3.68
CA SER A 392 7.64 -4.68 -4.83
C SER A 392 7.83 -5.39 -6.18
N ASP A 393 8.39 -6.61 -6.17
CA ASP A 393 8.54 -7.47 -7.35
C ASP A 393 7.35 -8.44 -7.53
N GLY A 394 6.33 -8.37 -6.66
CA GLY A 394 5.14 -9.21 -6.70
C GLY A 394 5.35 -10.68 -6.38
N SER A 395 6.58 -11.11 -6.05
CA SER A 395 6.93 -12.52 -5.89
C SER A 395 6.45 -13.14 -4.57
N THR A 396 6.05 -12.32 -3.62
CA THR A 396 5.60 -12.76 -2.29
C THR A 396 4.32 -12.04 -1.92
N LEU A 397 3.35 -12.79 -1.42
CA LEU A 397 2.04 -12.31 -1.00
C LEU A 397 1.81 -12.63 0.49
N LEU A 398 1.41 -11.62 1.26
CA LEU A 398 0.92 -11.75 2.63
C LEU A 398 -0.60 -11.55 2.64
N ILE A 399 -1.33 -12.52 3.16
CA ILE A 399 -2.79 -12.49 3.29
C ILE A 399 -3.24 -12.86 4.68
N LEU A 400 -4.44 -12.43 5.03
CA LEU A 400 -5.21 -12.90 6.17
C LEU A 400 -6.29 -13.87 5.69
N SER A 401 -6.45 -15.01 6.36
CA SER A 401 -7.51 -15.96 6.03
C SER A 401 -7.99 -16.75 7.26
N ARG A 402 -9.25 -17.17 7.22
CA ARG A 402 -9.87 -18.12 8.16
C ARG A 402 -9.73 -19.56 7.71
N ALA A 403 -9.30 -19.78 6.46
CA ALA A 403 -9.09 -21.10 5.93
C ALA A 403 -7.78 -21.69 6.46
N ASP A 404 -7.74 -23.00 6.63
CA ASP A 404 -6.53 -23.75 6.95
C ASP A 404 -5.67 -23.87 5.68
N LEU A 405 -4.81 -22.89 5.42
CA LEU A 405 -3.98 -22.83 4.21
C LEU A 405 -2.67 -23.61 4.37
N THR A 406 -2.41 -24.17 5.54
CA THR A 406 -1.28 -25.04 5.88
C THR A 406 -1.80 -26.24 6.70
N ASP A 407 -0.92 -27.09 7.20
CA ASP A 407 -1.28 -28.20 8.10
C ASP A 407 -1.73 -27.73 9.52
N TYR A 408 -1.71 -26.43 9.77
CA TYR A 408 -2.20 -25.88 11.05
C TYR A 408 -3.71 -25.67 11.02
N GLU A 409 -4.39 -26.22 12.03
CA GLU A 409 -5.85 -26.10 12.21
C GLU A 409 -6.19 -24.78 12.88
N ALA A 410 -6.56 -23.76 12.09
CA ALA A 410 -6.91 -22.41 12.57
C ALA A 410 -8.33 -22.33 13.16
N GLU A 411 -9.15 -23.36 13.03
CA GLU A 411 -10.51 -23.45 13.56
C GLU A 411 -11.38 -22.24 13.16
N GLY A 412 -11.18 -21.69 11.95
CA GLY A 412 -11.87 -20.50 11.45
C GLY A 412 -11.39 -19.17 12.07
N THR A 413 -10.31 -19.19 12.85
CA THR A 413 -9.68 -17.97 13.37
C THR A 413 -8.74 -17.39 12.34
N VAL A 414 -8.83 -16.08 12.08
CA VAL A 414 -7.99 -15.39 11.10
C VAL A 414 -6.52 -15.56 11.45
N GLN A 415 -5.74 -16.08 10.51
CA GLN A 415 -4.29 -16.18 10.58
C GLN A 415 -3.64 -15.42 9.43
N ALA A 416 -2.38 -15.04 9.59
CA ALA A 416 -1.58 -14.41 8.56
C ALA A 416 -0.72 -15.47 7.85
N TYR A 417 -0.84 -15.49 6.52
CA TYR A 417 -0.14 -16.44 5.66
C TYR A 417 0.74 -15.72 4.67
N LEU A 418 1.94 -16.23 4.49
CA LEU A 418 2.91 -15.77 3.51
C LEU A 418 3.05 -16.82 2.42
N TRP A 419 2.79 -16.43 1.18
CA TRP A 419 2.96 -17.27 -0.01
C TRP A 419 4.06 -16.71 -0.90
N ASP A 420 4.86 -17.57 -1.51
CA ASP A 420 5.85 -17.21 -2.51
C ASP A 420 5.60 -17.87 -3.86
N GLU A 421 6.18 -17.32 -4.93
CA GLU A 421 6.05 -17.89 -6.27
C GLU A 421 6.67 -19.30 -6.44
N ASP A 422 7.50 -19.78 -5.52
CA ASP A 422 7.95 -21.17 -5.49
C ASP A 422 6.81 -22.11 -5.04
N GLY A 423 5.68 -21.53 -4.54
CA GLY A 423 4.44 -22.19 -4.16
C GLY A 423 4.43 -22.64 -2.71
N GLU A 424 5.33 -22.12 -1.90
CA GLU A 424 5.37 -22.38 -0.46
C GLU A 424 4.37 -21.46 0.25
N MET A 425 3.47 -22.02 1.05
CA MET A 425 2.57 -21.31 1.94
C MET A 425 3.01 -21.50 3.37
N VAL A 426 3.24 -20.42 4.10
CA VAL A 426 3.68 -20.44 5.50
C VAL A 426 2.73 -19.64 6.36
N CYS A 427 2.24 -20.23 7.45
CA CYS A 427 1.51 -19.48 8.47
C CYS A 427 2.50 -18.74 9.36
N VAL A 428 2.48 -17.41 9.34
CA VAL A 428 3.43 -16.59 10.10
C VAL A 428 2.95 -16.26 11.50
N SER A 429 1.64 -16.39 11.75
CA SER A 429 0.99 -16.11 13.05
C SER A 429 0.51 -17.33 13.79
N CYS A 430 0.70 -18.53 13.24
CA CYS A 430 0.28 -19.77 13.87
C CYS A 430 1.14 -20.10 15.12
N ASP A 431 0.50 -20.68 16.13
CA ASP A 431 1.20 -21.10 17.33
C ASP A 431 2.27 -22.17 17.00
N PRO A 432 3.55 -21.92 17.32
CA PRO A 432 4.63 -22.84 17.00
C PRO A 432 4.56 -24.18 17.76
N SER A 433 3.72 -24.31 18.80
CA SER A 433 3.45 -25.59 19.48
C SER A 433 2.45 -26.46 18.72
N GLY A 434 1.71 -25.88 17.77
CA GLY A 434 0.60 -26.53 17.07
C GLY A 434 -0.70 -26.56 17.87
N ASP A 435 -0.77 -25.82 18.98
CA ASP A 435 -2.00 -25.68 19.76
C ASP A 435 -3.01 -24.79 19.00
N PRO A 436 -4.33 -24.96 19.21
CA PRO A 436 -5.34 -24.12 18.59
C PRO A 436 -5.13 -22.63 18.86
N PRO A 437 -5.49 -21.74 17.92
CA PRO A 437 -5.24 -20.31 18.06
C PRO A 437 -6.03 -19.72 19.25
N THR A 438 -5.37 -18.92 20.06
CA THR A 438 -5.99 -18.18 21.18
C THR A 438 -6.37 -16.76 20.80
N GLY A 439 -5.98 -16.30 19.61
CA GLY A 439 -6.29 -14.96 19.10
C GLY A 439 -6.13 -14.89 17.58
N LYS A 440 -6.82 -13.93 16.96
CA LYS A 440 -6.70 -13.69 15.53
C LYS A 440 -5.46 -12.85 15.22
N ALA A 441 -4.89 -13.05 14.04
CA ALA A 441 -3.91 -12.13 13.47
C ALA A 441 -4.60 -10.94 12.80
N THR A 442 -3.95 -9.79 12.83
CA THR A 442 -4.37 -8.58 12.12
C THR A 442 -3.16 -7.90 11.49
N LEU A 443 -3.39 -7.22 10.38
CA LEU A 443 -2.45 -6.31 9.75
C LEU A 443 -2.94 -4.89 9.93
N ARG A 444 -2.08 -3.93 9.78
CA ARG A 444 -2.48 -2.52 9.84
C ARG A 444 -3.38 -2.21 8.64
N SER A 445 -4.63 -1.82 8.93
CA SER A 445 -5.60 -1.47 7.90
C SER A 445 -5.42 -0.03 7.40
N LYS A 446 -5.66 0.20 6.11
CA LYS A 446 -5.84 1.54 5.54
C LYS A 446 -7.05 2.27 6.13
N ARG A 447 -8.01 1.57 6.72
CA ARG A 447 -9.21 2.16 7.28
C ARG A 447 -8.90 3.05 8.47
N GLY A 448 -8.81 4.36 8.23
CA GLY A 448 -8.91 5.35 9.28
C GLY A 448 -10.39 5.59 9.58
N SER A 449 -10.78 5.66 10.79
CA SER A 449 -12.04 6.10 11.40
C SER A 449 -13.39 5.66 10.77
N ALA A 450 -14.43 5.73 11.59
CA ALA A 450 -15.83 5.38 11.29
C ALA A 450 -16.52 6.21 10.17
N PHE A 451 -15.80 7.06 9.46
CA PHE A 451 -16.34 7.94 8.41
C PHE A 451 -15.77 7.64 7.01
N GLY A 452 -15.17 6.48 6.79
CA GLY A 452 -14.92 5.95 5.44
C GLY A 452 -13.74 6.53 4.68
N ALA A 453 -12.93 7.42 5.26
CA ALA A 453 -11.74 7.92 4.59
C ALA A 453 -10.64 6.85 4.55
N GLU A 454 -10.26 6.44 3.37
CA GLU A 454 -9.10 5.56 3.15
C GLU A 454 -7.82 6.39 2.99
N TYR A 455 -6.76 5.94 3.63
CA TYR A 455 -5.44 6.48 3.37
C TYR A 455 -4.87 5.83 2.11
N GLN A 456 -4.20 6.61 1.27
CA GLN A 456 -3.64 6.10 0.01
C GLN A 456 -2.43 5.18 0.23
N HIS A 457 -1.78 5.26 1.38
CA HIS A 457 -0.60 4.47 1.68
C HIS A 457 -0.88 3.25 2.54
N ASP A 458 -0.29 2.13 2.17
CA ASP A 458 -0.24 0.91 2.98
C ASP A 458 0.91 0.96 3.97
N SER A 459 0.66 0.58 5.23
CA SER A 459 1.74 0.32 6.19
C SER A 459 2.57 -0.88 5.72
N ARG A 460 3.86 -0.84 5.98
CA ARG A 460 4.83 -1.87 5.55
C ARG A 460 4.76 -3.12 6.43
N ASN A 461 3.61 -3.80 6.41
CA ASN A 461 3.45 -5.09 7.08
C ASN A 461 4.28 -6.19 6.43
N LEU A 462 4.59 -6.08 5.15
CA LEU A 462 5.48 -6.96 4.39
C LEU A 462 6.59 -6.13 3.74
N LEU A 463 7.83 -6.58 3.93
CA LEU A 463 9.00 -5.96 3.29
C LEU A 463 9.49 -6.83 2.13
N ASP A 464 10.28 -6.24 1.23
CA ASP A 464 10.86 -6.92 0.06
C ASP A 464 11.80 -8.08 0.39
N ASP A 465 12.28 -8.20 1.62
CA ASP A 465 13.05 -9.35 2.09
C ASP A 465 12.17 -10.49 2.62
N GLY A 466 10.84 -10.33 2.57
CA GLY A 466 9.84 -11.27 3.07
C GLY A 466 9.60 -11.17 4.58
N ARG A 467 10.14 -10.15 5.25
CA ARG A 467 9.84 -9.90 6.67
C ARG A 467 8.41 -9.41 6.81
N VAL A 468 7.73 -9.94 7.81
CA VAL A 468 6.33 -9.60 8.12
C VAL A 468 6.25 -8.95 9.50
N PHE A 469 5.40 -7.93 9.62
CA PHE A 469 4.94 -7.36 10.89
C PHE A 469 3.43 -7.57 10.99
N PHE A 470 2.98 -8.09 12.12
CA PHE A 470 1.56 -8.36 12.38
C PHE A 470 1.23 -8.20 13.85
N GLU A 471 -0.04 -8.14 14.15
CA GLU A 471 -0.57 -8.01 15.50
C GLU A 471 -1.41 -9.24 15.85
N THR A 472 -1.35 -9.66 17.12
CA THR A 472 -2.24 -10.70 17.64
C THR A 472 -2.38 -10.61 19.16
N THR A 473 -3.49 -11.13 19.69
CA THR A 473 -3.66 -11.36 21.13
C THR A 473 -3.18 -12.75 21.55
N ALA A 474 -2.76 -13.59 20.59
CA ALA A 474 -2.20 -14.92 20.87
C ALA A 474 -0.76 -14.81 21.34
N ALA A 475 -0.44 -15.51 22.43
CA ALA A 475 0.92 -15.56 23.00
C ALA A 475 1.78 -16.55 22.20
N LEU A 476 2.39 -16.12 21.10
CA LEU A 476 3.25 -16.98 20.26
C LEU A 476 4.63 -17.24 20.88
N VAL A 477 4.98 -16.51 21.93
CA VAL A 477 6.23 -16.68 22.67
C VAL A 477 5.99 -16.62 24.18
N LYS A 478 6.78 -17.35 24.97
CA LYS A 478 6.62 -17.47 26.43
C LYS A 478 6.70 -16.17 27.21
N ARG A 479 7.29 -15.09 26.66
CA ARG A 479 7.39 -13.81 27.34
C ARG A 479 6.14 -12.94 27.18
N ASP A 480 5.28 -13.27 26.23
CA ASP A 480 3.97 -12.68 26.08
C ASP A 480 3.00 -13.37 27.07
N VAL A 481 2.50 -12.60 28.02
CA VAL A 481 1.68 -13.11 29.14
C VAL A 481 0.49 -12.22 29.47
N ASN A 482 0.28 -11.13 28.69
CA ASN A 482 -0.72 -10.13 29.00
C ASN A 482 -2.11 -10.44 28.43
N GLY A 483 -2.21 -11.27 27.37
CA GLY A 483 -3.46 -11.60 26.66
C GLY A 483 -4.10 -10.37 25.97
N THR A 484 -3.32 -9.33 25.70
CA THR A 484 -3.73 -8.15 24.94
C THR A 484 -3.08 -8.15 23.57
N LEU A 485 -3.42 -7.18 22.72
CA LEU A 485 -2.83 -7.06 21.38
C LEU A 485 -1.35 -6.72 21.49
N ASP A 486 -0.50 -7.50 20.87
CA ASP A 486 0.95 -7.29 20.79
C ASP A 486 1.45 -7.34 19.35
N VAL A 487 2.57 -6.67 19.09
CA VAL A 487 3.19 -6.60 17.77
C VAL A 487 4.29 -7.64 17.65
N TYR A 488 4.23 -8.42 16.58
CA TYR A 488 5.18 -9.46 16.24
C TYR A 488 5.86 -9.19 14.91
N THR A 489 7.04 -9.75 14.73
CA THR A 489 7.72 -9.85 13.44
C THR A 489 8.04 -11.30 13.10
N TYR A 490 7.94 -11.63 11.82
CA TYR A 490 8.39 -12.89 11.26
C TYR A 490 9.44 -12.63 10.20
N VAL A 491 10.49 -13.44 10.17
CA VAL A 491 11.53 -13.43 9.15
C VAL A 491 11.51 -14.79 8.43
N PRO A 492 11.52 -14.84 7.09
CA PRO A 492 11.44 -16.09 6.34
C PRO A 492 12.39 -17.18 6.85
N GLY A 493 11.84 -18.36 7.15
CA GLY A 493 12.57 -19.50 7.71
C GLY A 493 12.88 -19.40 9.20
N GLY A 494 12.35 -18.37 9.89
CA GLY A 494 12.42 -18.19 11.35
C GLY A 494 11.11 -18.49 12.05
N ALA A 495 11.02 -18.13 13.31
CA ALA A 495 9.79 -18.13 14.11
C ALA A 495 9.35 -16.69 14.38
N ALA A 496 8.07 -16.51 14.70
CA ALA A 496 7.53 -15.23 15.13
C ALA A 496 8.28 -14.70 16.37
N GLN A 497 8.56 -13.42 16.41
CA GLN A 497 9.28 -12.76 17.49
C GLN A 497 8.47 -11.57 17.97
N LEU A 498 8.28 -11.45 19.27
CA LEU A 498 7.57 -10.35 19.90
C LEU A 498 8.41 -9.08 19.86
N LEU A 499 7.84 -7.97 19.40
CA LEU A 499 8.49 -6.65 19.38
C LEU A 499 8.14 -5.78 20.58
N THR A 500 6.95 -5.97 21.13
CA THR A 500 6.47 -5.28 22.34
C THR A 500 6.89 -6.02 23.61
N ASP A 501 6.53 -5.52 24.78
CA ASP A 501 6.98 -6.09 26.04
C ASP A 501 6.24 -7.40 26.43
N GLY A 502 5.01 -7.60 25.91
CA GLY A 502 4.15 -8.74 26.21
C GLY A 502 3.63 -8.81 27.63
N LYS A 503 3.65 -7.67 28.37
CA LYS A 503 3.25 -7.57 29.78
C LYS A 503 2.34 -6.38 30.05
N ALA A 504 2.27 -5.43 29.12
CA ALA A 504 1.48 -4.25 29.24
C ALA A 504 0.00 -4.59 29.44
N LYS A 505 -0.67 -3.84 30.31
CA LYS A 505 -2.11 -3.96 30.53
C LYS A 505 -2.94 -3.60 29.29
N TYR A 506 -2.40 -2.71 28.47
CA TYR A 506 -3.05 -2.19 27.27
C TYR A 506 -2.39 -2.80 26.03
N GLY A 507 -3.18 -2.94 24.97
CA GLY A 507 -2.66 -3.46 23.71
C GLY A 507 -1.66 -2.50 23.06
N SER A 508 -0.81 -3.07 22.24
CA SER A 508 0.13 -2.33 21.38
C SER A 508 -0.19 -2.58 19.92
N SER A 509 -0.09 -1.56 19.09
CA SER A 509 -0.42 -1.66 17.66
C SER A 509 0.81 -1.35 16.81
N PHE A 510 0.94 -2.08 15.73
CA PHE A 510 1.89 -1.79 14.66
C PHE A 510 1.46 -0.50 13.95
N PHE A 511 2.41 0.34 13.66
CA PHE A 511 2.18 1.62 13.03
C PHE A 511 2.71 1.63 11.60
N ASP A 512 3.99 1.44 11.46
CA ASP A 512 4.70 1.26 10.19
C ASP A 512 6.13 0.80 10.45
N ALA A 513 6.90 0.56 9.41
CA ALA A 513 8.32 0.23 9.49
C ALA A 513 9.12 0.98 8.42
N SER A 514 10.43 1.15 8.65
CA SER A 514 11.35 1.54 7.59
C SER A 514 11.43 0.46 6.50
N ALA A 515 11.76 0.83 5.28
CA ALA A 515 11.84 -0.10 4.16
C ALA A 515 12.91 -1.20 4.35
N ASP A 516 13.94 -0.97 5.18
CA ASP A 516 14.93 -1.97 5.57
C ASP A 516 14.51 -2.77 6.82
N GLY A 517 13.37 -2.45 7.41
CA GLY A 517 12.80 -3.09 8.58
C GLY A 517 13.64 -2.93 9.86
N ARG A 518 14.51 -1.92 9.91
CA ARG A 518 15.34 -1.66 11.08
C ARG A 518 14.60 -0.85 12.13
N ASP A 519 13.87 0.15 11.70
CA ASP A 519 13.07 1.02 12.55
C ASP A 519 11.60 0.59 12.42
N VAL A 520 10.98 0.19 13.53
CA VAL A 520 9.59 -0.29 13.60
C VAL A 520 8.83 0.59 14.56
N LEU A 521 7.80 1.25 14.07
CA LEU A 521 6.98 2.14 14.88
C LEU A 521 5.79 1.38 15.47
N VAL A 522 5.64 1.48 16.77
CA VAL A 522 4.53 0.89 17.53
C VAL A 522 3.84 1.95 18.37
N ALA A 523 2.52 1.87 18.45
CA ALA A 523 1.72 2.71 19.34
C ALA A 523 1.29 1.89 20.57
N THR A 524 1.48 2.43 21.76
CA THR A 524 1.08 1.76 22.99
C THR A 524 0.86 2.75 24.13
N GLN A 525 0.03 2.36 25.09
CA GLN A 525 -0.12 3.07 26.36
C GLN A 525 0.87 2.58 27.45
N ALA A 526 1.79 1.70 27.08
CA ALA A 526 2.80 1.20 27.99
C ALA A 526 4.02 2.12 28.00
N SER A 527 4.43 2.60 29.16
CA SER A 527 5.65 3.37 29.32
C SER A 527 6.88 2.49 29.04
N LEU A 528 7.39 2.51 27.82
CA LEU A 528 8.54 1.71 27.40
C LEU A 528 9.88 2.38 27.70
N VAL A 529 9.88 3.69 27.97
CA VAL A 529 11.06 4.49 28.32
C VAL A 529 10.77 5.37 29.54
N PRO A 530 11.78 5.70 30.36
CA PRO A 530 11.61 6.53 31.55
C PRO A 530 11.15 7.97 31.31
N GLN A 531 11.24 8.45 30.08
CA GLN A 531 10.80 9.79 29.65
C GLN A 531 9.29 9.87 29.48
N ASP A 532 8.64 8.75 29.27
CA ASP A 532 7.19 8.63 29.24
C ASP A 532 6.66 8.69 30.68
N ILE A 533 5.99 9.80 31.02
CA ILE A 533 5.52 10.12 32.36
C ILE A 533 4.02 10.38 32.44
N ASP A 534 3.28 10.28 31.37
CA ASP A 534 1.86 10.65 31.30
C ASP A 534 0.88 9.52 31.70
N ASN A 535 1.37 8.30 31.92
CA ASN A 535 0.64 7.19 32.53
C ASN A 535 -0.67 6.79 31.84
N GLY A 536 -0.61 6.45 30.58
CA GLY A 536 -1.71 5.75 29.90
C GLY A 536 -2.31 6.48 28.73
N GLU A 537 -1.69 7.51 28.24
CA GLU A 537 -1.93 8.03 26.90
C GLU A 537 -1.24 7.13 25.85
N ASN A 538 -1.63 7.27 24.59
CA ASN A 538 -1.00 6.51 23.50
C ASN A 538 0.24 7.24 22.99
N ASP A 539 1.38 6.60 23.13
CA ASP A 539 2.65 7.05 22.57
C ASP A 539 3.09 6.23 21.36
N ILE A 540 3.91 6.86 20.53
CA ILE A 540 4.55 6.21 19.40
C ILE A 540 6.00 5.97 19.75
N TYR A 541 6.41 4.71 19.72
CA TYR A 541 7.77 4.29 19.99
C TYR A 541 8.43 3.79 18.71
N ASP A 542 9.69 4.14 18.54
CA ASP A 542 10.55 3.58 17.53
C ASP A 542 11.33 2.39 18.10
N VAL A 543 10.96 1.19 17.69
CA VAL A 543 11.61 -0.06 18.08
C VAL A 543 12.68 -0.38 17.06
N ARG A 544 13.94 -0.12 17.41
CA ARG A 544 15.06 -0.37 16.51
C ARG A 544 15.57 -1.79 16.60
N LEU A 545 15.47 -2.52 15.49
CA LEU A 545 15.96 -3.90 15.37
C LEU A 545 17.47 -3.95 15.07
N GLY A 546 18.19 -4.81 15.79
CA GLY A 546 19.61 -5.08 15.52
C GLY A 546 20.61 -4.07 16.08
N GLY A 547 20.21 -3.25 17.09
CA GLY A 547 21.21 -2.40 17.72
C GLY A 547 20.74 -1.26 18.63
N GLY A 548 19.44 -1.04 18.78
CA GLY A 548 18.89 -0.01 19.66
C GLY A 548 19.44 1.42 19.39
N PHE A 549 18.86 2.38 20.07
CA PHE A 549 19.38 3.76 20.09
C PHE A 549 20.45 3.89 21.16
N HIS A 550 21.50 4.67 20.89
CA HIS A 550 22.42 5.05 21.94
C HIS A 550 21.66 5.92 22.96
N PRO A 551 21.81 5.67 24.27
CA PRO A 551 21.27 6.57 25.25
C PRO A 551 21.78 7.99 24.95
N PRO A 552 20.91 9.02 25.08
CA PRO A 552 21.37 10.40 24.90
C PRO A 552 22.59 10.63 25.78
N ALA A 553 23.60 11.28 25.23
CA ALA A 553 24.79 11.63 25.98
C ALA A 553 24.32 12.36 27.24
N GLN A 554 24.58 11.79 28.41
CA GLN A 554 24.27 12.47 29.66
C GLN A 554 24.99 13.81 29.57
N SER A 555 24.23 14.91 29.57
CA SER A 555 24.81 16.23 29.70
C SER A 555 25.69 16.18 30.95
N SER A 556 27.00 16.22 30.75
CA SER A 556 27.90 16.29 31.89
C SER A 556 27.57 17.57 32.63
N CYS A 557 26.84 17.44 33.68
CA CYS A 557 26.62 18.53 34.61
C CYS A 557 27.97 19.01 35.12
N ALA A 558 28.36 20.22 34.73
CA ALA A 558 29.55 20.88 35.25
C ALA A 558 29.13 22.01 36.18
N GLY A 559 29.29 21.81 37.50
CA GLY A 559 29.09 22.82 38.49
C GLY A 559 28.17 22.44 39.68
N GLU A 560 28.18 23.21 40.74
CA GLU A 560 27.40 23.00 41.99
C GLU A 560 25.86 23.00 41.80
N ALA A 561 25.36 23.44 40.65
CA ALA A 561 23.92 23.41 40.32
C ALA A 561 23.35 21.98 40.09
N CYS A 562 24.21 20.95 40.06
CA CYS A 562 23.83 19.55 39.88
C CYS A 562 23.78 18.75 41.19
N GLN A 563 24.04 19.36 42.33
CA GLN A 563 23.88 18.71 43.63
C GLN A 563 22.44 18.92 44.11
N GLY A 564 21.49 18.11 43.60
CA GLY A 564 20.23 17.87 44.29
C GLY A 564 20.50 17.16 45.61
N ASP A 565 19.69 17.46 46.66
CA ASP A 565 19.77 16.84 47.96
C ASP A 565 19.95 15.32 47.89
N PRO A 566 20.76 14.71 48.74
CA PRO A 566 20.99 13.27 48.73
C PRO A 566 19.72 12.58 49.26
N SER A 567 18.81 12.27 48.37
CA SER A 567 17.71 11.34 48.66
C SER A 567 18.24 9.91 48.59
N SER A 568 17.88 9.12 49.59
CA SER A 568 18.22 7.71 49.73
C SER A 568 17.94 6.97 48.42
N GLN A 569 18.98 6.35 47.90
CA GLN A 569 18.96 5.53 46.66
C GLN A 569 17.84 4.47 46.74
N PRO A 570 16.81 4.50 45.87
CA PRO A 570 15.93 3.35 45.70
C PRO A 570 16.77 2.21 45.15
N ALA A 571 16.50 0.99 45.62
CA ALA A 571 17.14 -0.21 45.06
C ALA A 571 16.97 -0.19 43.55
N ALA A 572 18.07 -0.29 42.81
CA ALA A 572 18.09 -0.34 41.36
C ALA A 572 17.20 -1.49 40.90
N ALA A 573 16.00 -1.14 40.43
CA ALA A 573 15.33 -2.03 39.49
C ALA A 573 16.26 -2.13 38.30
N GLU A 574 16.64 -3.34 37.93
CA GLU A 574 17.36 -3.58 36.67
C GLU A 574 16.49 -3.02 35.55
N VAL A 575 16.87 -1.87 35.02
CA VAL A 575 16.26 -1.29 33.83
C VAL A 575 16.73 -2.18 32.70
N GLY A 576 15.96 -3.23 32.42
CA GLY A 576 16.10 -3.94 31.19
C GLY A 576 15.72 -2.99 30.06
N SER A 577 16.73 -2.29 29.51
CA SER A 577 16.65 -1.85 28.13
C SER A 577 16.19 -3.09 27.38
N ALA A 578 14.98 -3.08 26.81
CA ALA A 578 14.51 -4.16 26.00
C ALA A 578 15.28 -4.10 24.67
N THR A 579 16.56 -4.43 24.76
CA THR A 579 17.32 -4.85 23.59
C THR A 579 16.70 -6.19 23.24
N VAL A 580 15.81 -6.22 22.27
CA VAL A 580 15.45 -7.46 21.61
C VAL A 580 16.75 -7.96 20.99
N ASN A 581 17.49 -8.79 21.73
CA ASN A 581 18.47 -9.65 21.13
C ASN A 581 17.66 -10.66 20.31
N VAL A 582 17.34 -10.30 19.06
CA VAL A 582 17.17 -11.29 18.04
C VAL A 582 18.41 -12.18 18.16
N PRO A 583 18.31 -13.50 18.26
CA PRO A 583 19.46 -14.35 18.17
C PRO A 583 20.08 -14.21 16.78
N GLY A 584 20.64 -13.06 16.49
CA GLY A 584 21.65 -12.87 15.48
C GLY A 584 22.87 -13.55 16.02
N SER A 585 23.21 -14.67 15.42
CA SER A 585 24.42 -15.45 15.63
C SER A 585 25.32 -14.92 16.76
N LYS A 586 25.46 -15.74 17.80
CA LYS A 586 26.55 -15.63 18.77
C LYS A 586 27.88 -15.78 18.05
N ASP A 587 28.27 -14.82 17.23
CA ASP A 587 29.61 -14.73 16.70
C ASP A 587 29.94 -13.28 16.44
N GLY A 588 30.86 -12.79 17.26
CA GLY A 588 31.43 -11.46 17.11
C GLY A 588 31.90 -11.19 15.68
N GLY A 589 31.21 -10.34 14.97
CA GLY A 589 31.75 -9.66 13.79
C GLY A 589 31.97 -10.46 12.50
N ARG A 590 31.64 -11.75 12.41
CA ARG A 590 31.81 -12.54 11.17
C ARG A 590 30.57 -12.38 10.28
N ARG A 591 30.67 -11.57 9.24
CA ARG A 591 29.63 -11.47 8.22
C ARG A 591 29.56 -12.78 7.44
N LEU A 592 28.49 -13.57 7.60
CA LEU A 592 28.25 -14.86 6.93
C LEU A 592 28.41 -14.77 5.40
N LEU A 593 27.96 -13.67 4.80
CA LEU A 593 28.13 -13.35 3.39
C LEU A 593 28.81 -11.96 3.30
N SER A 594 30.12 -11.92 3.14
CA SER A 594 30.91 -10.70 3.31
C SER A 594 31.07 -9.86 2.04
N SER A 595 31.04 -10.47 0.86
CA SER A 595 31.12 -9.74 -0.42
C SER A 595 30.36 -10.44 -1.54
N VAL A 596 29.68 -9.67 -2.38
CA VAL A 596 29.00 -10.14 -3.58
C VAL A 596 29.33 -9.21 -4.73
N SER A 597 29.75 -9.76 -5.87
CA SER A 597 30.01 -9.00 -7.09
C SER A 597 29.65 -9.83 -8.33
N GLY A 598 29.15 -9.18 -9.38
CA GLY A 598 28.81 -9.81 -10.66
C GLY A 598 29.74 -9.35 -11.78
N ARG A 599 30.21 -10.27 -12.62
CA ARG A 599 30.91 -9.96 -13.86
C ARG A 599 30.19 -10.58 -15.03
N VAL A 600 29.72 -9.74 -15.96
CA VAL A 600 29.01 -10.16 -17.16
C VAL A 600 30.01 -10.55 -18.26
N ASP A 601 29.73 -11.63 -18.98
CA ASP A 601 30.42 -12.08 -20.17
C ASP A 601 29.42 -12.66 -21.19
N GLY A 602 29.16 -11.89 -22.24
CA GLY A 602 28.15 -12.20 -23.24
C GLY A 602 26.76 -12.32 -22.62
N TYR A 603 26.14 -13.48 -22.76
CA TYR A 603 24.79 -13.79 -22.23
C TYR A 603 24.82 -14.43 -20.83
N SER A 604 25.96 -14.36 -20.13
CA SER A 604 26.06 -14.91 -18.78
C SER A 604 26.69 -13.95 -17.80
N VAL A 605 26.37 -14.11 -16.53
CA VAL A 605 26.99 -13.40 -15.43
C VAL A 605 27.63 -14.42 -14.47
N THR A 606 28.85 -14.15 -14.05
CA THR A 606 29.53 -14.90 -12.99
C THR A 606 29.46 -14.07 -11.72
N VAL A 607 28.65 -14.52 -10.76
CA VAL A 607 28.56 -13.95 -9.43
C VAL A 607 29.67 -14.56 -8.57
N ARG A 608 30.44 -13.70 -7.90
CA ARG A 608 31.43 -14.07 -6.88
C ARG A 608 30.88 -13.68 -5.52
N ALA A 609 30.86 -14.63 -4.59
CA ALA A 609 30.40 -14.42 -3.23
C ALA A 609 31.40 -15.02 -2.25
N ARG A 610 31.65 -14.34 -1.13
CA ARG A 610 32.52 -14.83 -0.06
C ARG A 610 31.65 -15.15 1.16
N VAL A 611 31.67 -16.41 1.58
CA VAL A 611 30.93 -16.93 2.74
C VAL A 611 31.88 -17.26 3.87
N ALA A 612 31.39 -17.21 5.10
CA ALA A 612 32.22 -17.45 6.30
C ALA A 612 32.38 -18.92 6.65
N GLU A 613 31.43 -19.78 6.27
CA GLU A 613 31.37 -21.16 6.73
C GLU A 613 30.72 -22.11 5.70
N ALA A 614 30.43 -23.36 6.09
CA ALA A 614 29.71 -24.35 5.29
C ALA A 614 28.23 -23.99 5.16
N GLY A 615 27.61 -24.35 4.03
CA GLY A 615 26.19 -24.08 3.80
C GLY A 615 25.80 -24.19 2.32
N VAL A 616 24.71 -23.54 1.94
CA VAL A 616 24.22 -23.51 0.57
C VAL A 616 24.24 -22.08 0.05
N LEU A 617 24.93 -21.84 -1.06
CA LEU A 617 24.98 -20.56 -1.76
C LEU A 617 24.13 -20.65 -3.03
N SER A 618 23.20 -19.73 -3.22
CA SER A 618 22.34 -19.64 -4.40
C SER A 618 22.34 -18.24 -4.97
N ALA A 619 22.03 -18.11 -6.25
CA ALA A 619 21.86 -16.85 -6.94
C ALA A 619 20.74 -16.94 -7.97
N SER A 620 19.88 -15.93 -8.05
CA SER A 620 18.75 -15.82 -8.96
C SER A 620 18.54 -14.35 -9.38
N GLY A 621 17.84 -14.13 -10.48
CA GLY A 621 17.45 -12.81 -10.96
C GLY A 621 16.48 -12.94 -12.13
N PRO A 622 15.60 -11.94 -12.39
CA PRO A 622 14.60 -11.99 -13.45
C PRO A 622 15.22 -12.31 -14.82
N GLY A 623 14.72 -13.34 -15.49
CA GLY A 623 15.24 -13.76 -16.80
C GLY A 623 16.67 -14.34 -16.78
N LEU A 624 17.17 -14.76 -15.62
CA LEU A 624 18.41 -15.50 -15.46
C LEU A 624 18.13 -16.92 -14.97
N SER A 625 18.92 -17.88 -15.48
CA SER A 625 18.93 -19.23 -14.91
C SER A 625 19.33 -19.20 -13.44
N ARG A 626 18.70 -20.02 -12.60
CA ARG A 626 19.08 -20.17 -11.17
C ARG A 626 20.41 -20.93 -11.04
N ALA A 627 21.21 -20.56 -10.05
CA ALA A 627 22.45 -21.25 -9.74
C ALA A 627 22.54 -21.53 -8.23
N ARG A 628 22.84 -22.80 -7.87
CA ARG A 628 22.95 -23.27 -6.47
C ARG A 628 24.25 -24.07 -6.29
N LYS A 629 24.89 -23.92 -5.15
CA LYS A 629 26.12 -24.65 -4.82
C LYS A 629 26.22 -24.92 -3.32
N SER A 630 26.38 -26.19 -2.93
CA SER A 630 26.77 -26.54 -1.58
C SER A 630 28.24 -26.21 -1.37
N VAL A 631 28.55 -25.52 -0.29
CA VAL A 631 29.91 -25.11 0.08
C VAL A 631 30.29 -25.78 1.41
N LYS A 632 31.44 -26.40 1.45
CA LYS A 632 31.86 -27.24 2.59
C LYS A 632 32.66 -26.45 3.65
N LYS A 633 33.07 -25.23 3.35
CA LYS A 633 33.84 -24.37 4.26
C LYS A 633 33.74 -22.89 3.84
N GLY A 634 34.13 -21.98 4.72
CA GLY A 634 34.27 -20.56 4.38
C GLY A 634 35.22 -20.35 3.21
N GLY A 635 34.95 -19.32 2.38
CA GLY A 635 35.77 -19.02 1.21
C GLY A 635 35.03 -18.23 0.13
N ALA A 636 35.74 -17.98 -0.98
CA ALA A 636 35.15 -17.31 -2.14
C ALA A 636 34.66 -18.34 -3.17
N TYR A 637 33.43 -18.21 -3.59
CA TYR A 637 32.77 -19.10 -4.54
C TYR A 637 32.25 -18.35 -5.73
N LYS A 638 32.03 -19.09 -6.84
CA LYS A 638 31.50 -18.55 -8.08
C LYS A 638 30.23 -19.30 -8.45
N LEU A 639 29.21 -18.56 -8.85
CA LEU A 639 27.97 -19.03 -9.44
C LEU A 639 27.83 -18.43 -10.83
N LYS A 640 27.50 -19.23 -11.83
CA LYS A 640 27.28 -18.76 -13.20
C LYS A 640 25.79 -18.85 -13.53
N LEU A 641 25.22 -17.71 -13.92
CA LEU A 641 23.85 -17.60 -14.38
C LEU A 641 23.87 -17.17 -15.86
N SER A 642 22.90 -17.65 -16.64
CA SER A 642 22.81 -17.31 -18.06
C SER A 642 21.45 -16.68 -18.34
N LEU A 643 21.42 -15.71 -19.25
CA LEU A 643 20.17 -15.12 -19.71
C LEU A 643 19.27 -16.19 -20.34
N GLU A 644 18.02 -16.23 -19.95
CA GLU A 644 16.98 -17.03 -20.54
C GLU A 644 16.55 -16.49 -21.91
N ARG A 645 15.71 -17.23 -22.63
CA ARG A 645 15.37 -16.91 -24.02
C ARG A 645 14.70 -15.53 -24.16
N ALA A 646 13.76 -15.22 -23.26
CA ALA A 646 13.06 -13.93 -23.26
C ALA A 646 14.00 -12.76 -22.96
N ALA A 647 14.82 -12.86 -21.91
CA ALA A 647 15.78 -11.84 -21.55
C ALA A 647 16.88 -11.63 -22.63
N LYS A 648 17.28 -12.69 -23.33
CA LYS A 648 18.17 -12.58 -24.51
C LYS A 648 17.51 -11.78 -25.63
N LYS A 649 16.22 -12.04 -25.90
CA LYS A 649 15.45 -11.30 -26.93
C LYS A 649 15.35 -9.82 -26.54
N ARG A 650 15.08 -9.50 -25.28
CA ARG A 650 15.07 -8.11 -24.76
C ARG A 650 16.42 -7.43 -24.87
N LEU A 651 17.53 -8.12 -24.52
CA LEU A 651 18.87 -7.58 -24.68
C LEU A 651 19.20 -7.25 -26.14
N LEU A 652 18.83 -8.14 -27.06
CA LEU A 652 19.05 -7.94 -28.49
C LEU A 652 18.23 -6.76 -29.02
N ALA A 653 16.99 -6.58 -28.56
CA ALA A 653 16.12 -5.50 -28.97
C ALA A 653 16.55 -4.12 -28.42
N LYS A 654 16.95 -4.07 -27.14
CA LYS A 654 17.27 -2.80 -26.45
C LYS A 654 18.78 -2.45 -26.44
N GLY A 655 19.65 -3.35 -26.91
CA GLY A 655 21.11 -3.17 -26.90
C GLY A 655 21.75 -3.27 -25.52
N GLN A 656 20.97 -3.12 -24.46
CA GLN A 656 21.42 -3.24 -23.06
C GLN A 656 20.29 -3.79 -22.18
N LEU A 657 20.68 -4.43 -21.06
CA LEU A 657 19.76 -4.99 -20.07
C LEU A 657 20.44 -4.96 -18.69
N GLU A 658 19.78 -4.38 -17.71
CA GLU A 658 20.23 -4.41 -16.32
C GLU A 658 19.35 -5.39 -15.55
N ILE A 659 19.99 -6.25 -14.74
CA ILE A 659 19.28 -7.26 -13.94
C ILE A 659 19.84 -7.23 -12.51
N ARG A 660 18.99 -7.08 -11.53
CA ARG A 660 19.31 -7.23 -10.12
C ARG A 660 19.37 -8.72 -9.78
N ILE A 661 20.45 -9.18 -9.17
CA ILE A 661 20.70 -10.57 -8.81
C ILE A 661 20.67 -10.68 -7.29
N LYS A 662 19.76 -11.46 -6.75
CA LYS A 662 19.72 -11.86 -5.34
C LYS A 662 20.71 -13.01 -5.13
N VAL A 663 21.58 -12.91 -4.13
CA VAL A 663 22.57 -13.93 -3.74
C VAL A 663 22.31 -14.30 -2.30
N ARG A 664 21.81 -15.51 -2.07
CA ARG A 664 21.45 -16.04 -0.75
C ARG A 664 22.48 -17.07 -0.30
N PHE A 665 22.91 -16.96 0.94
CA PHE A 665 23.70 -17.98 1.61
C PHE A 665 22.94 -18.48 2.84
N ALA A 666 22.65 -19.80 2.85
CA ALA A 666 22.07 -20.48 3.98
C ALA A 666 23.18 -21.31 4.64
N PRO A 667 23.64 -20.97 5.84
CA PRO A 667 24.62 -21.77 6.59
C PRO A 667 24.03 -23.11 7.00
N ALA A 668 24.88 -24.05 7.41
CA ALA A 668 24.44 -25.37 7.90
C ALA A 668 23.65 -25.25 9.23
N GLU A 669 23.95 -24.22 10.01
CA GLU A 669 23.27 -23.88 11.27
C GLU A 669 23.12 -22.35 11.32
N GLY A 670 21.88 -21.87 11.57
CA GLY A 670 21.57 -20.45 11.65
C GLY A 670 20.82 -19.90 10.43
N SER A 671 20.49 -18.61 10.48
CA SER A 671 19.66 -17.95 9.48
C SER A 671 20.39 -17.65 8.16
N ALA A 672 19.68 -17.77 7.06
CA ALA A 672 20.22 -17.43 5.74
C ALA A 672 20.40 -15.93 5.58
N VAL A 673 21.42 -15.51 4.82
CA VAL A 673 21.72 -14.12 4.54
C VAL A 673 21.64 -13.86 3.04
N THR A 674 20.97 -12.80 2.64
CA THR A 674 20.82 -12.39 1.25
C THR A 674 21.55 -11.07 0.99
N ARG A 675 22.15 -10.95 -0.18
CA ARG A 675 22.73 -9.71 -0.73
C ARG A 675 22.41 -9.60 -2.20
N THR A 676 22.30 -8.39 -2.69
CA THR A 676 22.04 -8.10 -4.10
C THR A 676 23.27 -7.57 -4.80
N THR A 677 23.35 -7.83 -6.12
CA THR A 677 24.33 -7.22 -7.03
C THR A 677 23.64 -6.98 -8.38
N ILE A 678 24.10 -5.98 -9.11
CA ILE A 678 23.52 -5.62 -10.40
C ILE A 678 24.41 -6.14 -11.53
N ALA A 679 23.81 -6.79 -12.51
CA ALA A 679 24.45 -7.22 -13.76
C ALA A 679 23.99 -6.37 -14.94
N ARG A 680 24.91 -5.65 -15.57
CA ARG A 680 24.66 -4.82 -16.75
C ARG A 680 25.14 -5.54 -18.00
N PHE A 681 24.21 -6.09 -18.75
CA PHE A 681 24.47 -6.71 -20.05
C PHE A 681 24.45 -5.64 -21.13
N ARG A 682 25.40 -5.71 -22.05
CA ARG A 682 25.44 -4.82 -23.22
C ARG A 682 25.74 -5.66 -24.46
N CYS A 683 25.00 -5.41 -25.53
CA CYS A 683 25.28 -6.00 -26.81
C CYS A 683 26.51 -5.36 -27.44
N GLY A 684 27.62 -6.10 -27.46
CA GLY A 684 28.84 -5.78 -28.16
C GLY A 684 29.12 -6.84 -29.23
N LYS A 685 30.34 -6.86 -29.79
CA LYS A 685 30.76 -7.82 -30.85
C LYS A 685 30.49 -9.32 -30.57
N LYS A 686 30.05 -9.68 -29.36
CA LYS A 686 29.73 -11.08 -28.96
C LYS A 686 28.20 -11.37 -28.91
N CYS A 687 27.33 -10.42 -29.21
CA CYS A 687 25.89 -10.66 -29.27
C CYS A 687 25.49 -10.96 -30.73
N THR A 688 25.17 -12.19 -31.01
CA THR A 688 24.58 -12.61 -32.29
C THR A 688 23.10 -12.93 -32.08
N ASN A 689 22.23 -12.55 -33.05
CA ASN A 689 20.82 -12.98 -33.07
C ASN A 689 20.72 -14.49 -33.30
N ALA A 690 19.51 -15.06 -33.19
CA ALA A 690 19.26 -16.49 -33.33
C ALA A 690 19.74 -17.06 -34.69
N ASP A 691 19.96 -16.20 -35.70
CA ASP A 691 20.42 -16.53 -37.04
C ASP A 691 21.93 -16.34 -37.25
N GLY A 692 22.71 -16.10 -36.18
CA GLY A 692 24.17 -16.00 -36.25
C GLY A 692 24.74 -14.70 -36.85
N ARG A 693 23.92 -13.69 -37.15
CA ARG A 693 24.37 -12.40 -37.69
C ARG A 693 24.71 -11.39 -36.60
N VAL A 694 25.85 -10.73 -36.75
CA VAL A 694 26.27 -9.61 -35.87
C VAL A 694 25.52 -8.37 -36.32
N GLN A 695 24.75 -7.73 -35.43
CA GLN A 695 24.26 -6.37 -35.67
C GLN A 695 25.38 -5.37 -35.27
N GLY A 696 25.73 -4.54 -36.28
CA GLY A 696 26.74 -3.50 -36.18
C GLY A 696 26.23 -2.27 -35.37
#